data_478df0c7f7a1e82f1440b17826020d59
#
_entry.id   478df0c7f7a1e82f1440b17826020d59
#
_cell.length_a   1.000
_cell.length_b   1.000
_cell.length_c   1.000
_cell.angle_alpha   90.00
_cell.angle_beta   90.00
_cell.angle_gamma   90.00
#
_symmetry.space_group_name_H-M   'P 1'
#
loop_
_entity.id
_entity.type
_entity.pdbx_description
1 polymer ?
#
loop_
_entity_poly.entity_id
_entity_poly.type
_entity_poly.pdbx_seq_one_letter_code
_entity_poly.pdbx_strand_id
1 'polypeptide(L)'
;METPVSEGLVSKRSLRKKSAVKNYDENLMDEFIEKHIGGSFRKIRTKEELEKETETEAMIALSLGFPIDALIEDEIKAGVVRDMCGKEQNDYIVLRNHILSRWRSNVRIWLSKGHIRETVSNEYEHLLSAAYDFLLYNGYINFGVSPSFSSYVPAEATEGSVIIVGAGLAGLAAARQLISFGFKVVVIEGRNRPGGRVYTQLMGKKDKRGAVDLGGSVITGIHANPLGVLARQLSIPLHKVRDNCPLYKPDGLPVNKVIDSKTEMIFNKLLDKVNELRKIMGGFANYISLGSVLEKLRQLYGVARSPEERQLLEWHLANLEYANAGCLSDLSAAYWDQDDPYEMGGDHCFLAGGNWRLIKALCDGVPIIYGKTVDAIRYGVEGVEVVTGKQAFQADMVLCTVPLGVLKRRTIRFEPELPQRKLAAIDRLGFGLLNKVAMIFSHVFWGEELDTFGCLNDTSDNRGEFFLFYSYHTVSGGPVLIALVAGKAAQTFERTDPSLLLHRVLSKLRGIYGPKGVDVPDPIQTICTRWGNDPFSYGSYSHVRVQSSGRDYDILAESIGNRLFFAGEATTRQYPATMHGAYLSGLREASRILRATRGRQNYFRRSVQRNVGPSSDQLGDLFKMPDLVFGKFSFVFNPLTEDPKSLGLLRIAFDNCTDDMRKVLEKSCDPQSNQSLQLYAALSREQAHELQMVTGEDESKLVFLINNIGLKLMGANALGITYNSLVTSISSARKGRSRYRISAPLLNTV
;
A
#
# COMPACT_ATOMS: atom_id res chain seq x y z
N MET A 1 -23.47 -43.00 -1.99
CA MET A 1 -23.73 -41.56 -2.06
C MET A 1 -22.46 -40.87 -1.59
N GLU A 2 -21.60 -40.57 -2.53
CA GLU A 2 -20.35 -39.86 -2.34
C GLU A 2 -20.63 -38.38 -2.34
N THR A 3 -20.29 -37.71 -1.24
CA THR A 3 -20.30 -36.24 -1.16
C THR A 3 -19.03 -35.71 -1.83
N PRO A 4 -19.09 -34.65 -2.64
CA PRO A 4 -17.90 -34.12 -3.28
C PRO A 4 -16.99 -33.45 -2.25
N VAL A 5 -15.74 -33.87 -2.23
CA VAL A 5 -14.65 -33.29 -1.46
C VAL A 5 -14.38 -31.89 -2.02
N SER A 6 -14.52 -30.87 -1.19
CA SER A 6 -14.28 -29.48 -1.56
C SER A 6 -12.78 -29.25 -1.84
N GLU A 7 -12.45 -29.05 -3.09
CA GLU A 7 -11.17 -28.49 -3.55
C GLU A 7 -11.05 -27.05 -3.02
N GLY A 8 -10.37 -26.81 -1.96
CA GLY A 8 -10.21 -25.44 -1.46
C GLY A 8 -9.37 -25.30 -0.21
N LEU A 9 -8.80 -26.38 0.30
CA LEU A 9 -8.24 -26.40 1.67
C LEU A 9 -6.72 -26.19 1.77
N VAL A 10 -5.98 -26.19 0.67
CA VAL A 10 -4.50 -26.25 0.73
C VAL A 10 -3.80 -24.90 0.56
N SER A 11 -4.46 -23.90 -0.01
CA SER A 11 -3.91 -22.54 -0.22
C SER A 11 -3.73 -21.72 1.07
N LYS A 12 -4.28 -22.18 2.21
CA LYS A 12 -4.37 -21.38 3.45
C LYS A 12 -3.12 -21.42 4.33
N ARG A 13 -2.13 -22.26 4.01
CA ARG A 13 -0.96 -22.45 4.89
C ARG A 13 0.10 -21.37 4.81
N SER A 14 0.17 -20.63 3.73
CA SER A 14 1.26 -19.68 3.51
C SER A 14 0.90 -18.23 3.76
N LEU A 15 -0.39 -17.87 3.89
CA LEU A 15 -0.82 -16.49 3.97
C LEU A 15 -2.12 -16.30 4.76
N ARG A 16 -2.37 -15.09 5.19
CA ARG A 16 -3.53 -14.58 5.93
C ARG A 16 -4.86 -15.15 5.41
N LYS A 17 -5.82 -15.33 6.29
CA LYS A 17 -7.17 -15.80 5.97
C LYS A 17 -7.79 -15.00 4.83
N LYS A 18 -8.15 -15.63 3.73
CA LYS A 18 -8.87 -14.99 2.63
C LYS A 18 -10.27 -14.58 3.08
N SER A 19 -10.61 -13.30 3.03
CA SER A 19 -12.00 -12.90 2.97
C SER A 19 -12.57 -13.39 1.64
N ALA A 20 -13.82 -13.85 1.63
CA ALA A 20 -14.47 -14.38 0.43
C ALA A 20 -14.74 -13.24 -0.58
N VAL A 21 -13.71 -12.85 -1.32
CA VAL A 21 -13.86 -12.09 -2.55
C VAL A 21 -14.26 -13.09 -3.62
N LYS A 22 -15.34 -12.81 -4.38
CA LYS A 22 -15.75 -13.63 -5.52
C LYS A 22 -14.52 -13.85 -6.41
N ASN A 23 -14.14 -15.10 -6.58
CA ASN A 23 -12.98 -15.49 -7.37
C ASN A 23 -13.13 -14.97 -8.80
N TYR A 24 -12.20 -14.13 -9.22
CA TYR A 24 -11.91 -13.84 -10.60
C TYR A 24 -11.04 -14.99 -11.13
N ASP A 25 -11.50 -15.67 -12.20
CA ASP A 25 -10.77 -16.76 -12.84
C ASP A 25 -9.86 -16.17 -13.92
N GLU A 26 -8.56 -16.47 -13.87
CA GLU A 26 -7.57 -16.01 -14.85
C GLU A 26 -7.84 -16.63 -16.23
N ASN A 27 -8.47 -17.80 -16.29
CA ASN A 27 -8.93 -18.40 -17.52
C ASN A 27 -9.93 -17.52 -18.28
N LEU A 28 -10.73 -16.70 -17.58
CA LEU A 28 -11.60 -15.70 -18.19
C LEU A 28 -10.80 -14.60 -18.89
N MET A 29 -9.63 -14.23 -18.34
CA MET A 29 -8.72 -13.27 -18.99
C MET A 29 -8.06 -13.86 -20.23
N ASP A 30 -7.60 -15.10 -20.17
CA ASP A 30 -6.98 -15.78 -21.30
C ASP A 30 -7.99 -16.05 -22.40
N GLU A 31 -9.20 -16.48 -22.08
CA GLU A 31 -10.30 -16.58 -23.04
C GLU A 31 -10.70 -15.23 -23.65
N PHE A 32 -10.69 -14.16 -22.86
CA PHE A 32 -10.96 -12.81 -23.34
C PHE A 32 -9.86 -12.32 -24.28
N ILE A 33 -8.59 -12.59 -23.93
CA ILE A 33 -7.41 -12.25 -24.73
C ILE A 33 -7.44 -13.02 -26.07
N GLU A 34 -7.70 -14.33 -26.06
CA GLU A 34 -7.78 -15.14 -27.26
C GLU A 34 -8.91 -14.70 -28.21
N LYS A 35 -10.08 -14.35 -27.66
CA LYS A 35 -11.22 -13.86 -28.46
C LYS A 35 -10.98 -12.50 -29.10
N HIS A 36 -10.17 -11.62 -28.48
CA HIS A 36 -9.96 -10.25 -28.97
C HIS A 36 -8.72 -10.08 -29.84
N ILE A 37 -7.73 -10.96 -29.71
CA ILE A 37 -6.51 -10.94 -30.55
C ILE A 37 -6.69 -11.67 -31.86
N GLY A 38 -7.62 -12.63 -31.97
CA GLY A 38 -7.82 -13.51 -33.12
C GLY A 38 -8.73 -13.00 -34.26
N GLY A 39 -9.27 -11.78 -34.20
CA GLY A 39 -10.35 -11.38 -35.08
C GLY A 39 -10.24 -10.01 -35.72
N SER A 40 -9.57 -9.97 -36.89
CA SER A 40 -9.77 -8.89 -37.87
C SER A 40 -11.05 -9.18 -38.68
N PHE A 41 -12.22 -8.88 -38.09
CA PHE A 41 -13.48 -8.62 -38.83
C PHE A 41 -14.52 -8.04 -37.89
N ARG A 42 -15.12 -6.91 -38.23
CA ARG A 42 -16.27 -6.31 -37.53
C ARG A 42 -17.49 -7.25 -37.62
N LYS A 43 -17.60 -8.21 -36.69
CA LYS A 43 -18.87 -8.90 -36.46
C LYS A 43 -19.83 -7.90 -35.76
N ILE A 44 -21.05 -7.80 -36.30
CA ILE A 44 -22.15 -7.14 -35.58
C ILE A 44 -22.40 -7.96 -34.32
N ARG A 45 -22.09 -7.43 -33.16
CA ARG A 45 -22.26 -8.10 -31.86
C ARG A 45 -23.74 -8.07 -31.48
N THR A 46 -24.20 -9.17 -30.90
CA THR A 46 -25.55 -9.21 -30.32
C THR A 46 -25.59 -8.38 -29.03
N LYS A 47 -26.79 -7.98 -28.59
CA LYS A 47 -26.98 -7.27 -27.35
C LYS A 47 -26.45 -8.06 -26.13
N GLU A 48 -26.68 -9.38 -26.13
CA GLU A 48 -26.22 -10.30 -25.08
C GLU A 48 -24.68 -10.42 -25.03
N GLU A 49 -24.02 -10.44 -26.20
CA GLU A 49 -22.56 -10.43 -26.25
C GLU A 49 -21.97 -9.13 -25.70
N LEU A 50 -22.61 -8.00 -25.97
CA LEU A 50 -22.18 -6.69 -25.47
C LEU A 50 -22.39 -6.57 -23.96
N GLU A 51 -23.51 -7.04 -23.43
CA GLU A 51 -23.77 -7.06 -21.97
C GLU A 51 -22.74 -7.94 -21.25
N LYS A 52 -22.45 -9.12 -21.76
CA LYS A 52 -21.43 -10.02 -21.19
C LYS A 52 -20.01 -9.44 -21.25
N GLU A 53 -19.68 -8.72 -22.32
CA GLU A 53 -18.40 -8.00 -22.44
C GLU A 53 -18.29 -6.90 -21.37
N THR A 54 -19.33 -6.09 -21.19
CA THR A 54 -19.39 -5.03 -20.18
C THR A 54 -19.26 -5.58 -18.77
N GLU A 55 -19.91 -6.72 -18.48
CA GLU A 55 -19.75 -7.40 -17.17
C GLU A 55 -18.30 -7.87 -16.95
N THR A 56 -17.68 -8.45 -17.99
CA THR A 56 -16.29 -8.90 -17.90
C THR A 56 -15.34 -7.72 -17.67
N GLU A 57 -15.52 -6.61 -18.37
CA GLU A 57 -14.74 -5.38 -18.19
C GLU A 57 -14.91 -4.79 -16.78
N ALA A 58 -16.14 -4.84 -16.25
CA ALA A 58 -16.41 -4.43 -14.88
C ALA A 58 -15.70 -5.32 -13.84
N MET A 59 -15.64 -6.64 -14.08
CA MET A 59 -14.91 -7.55 -13.20
C MET A 59 -13.39 -7.34 -13.24
N ILE A 60 -12.85 -7.03 -14.43
CA ILE A 60 -11.43 -6.64 -14.58
C ILE A 60 -11.15 -5.37 -13.77
N ALA A 61 -12.00 -4.33 -13.90
CA ALA A 61 -11.85 -3.10 -13.15
C ALA A 61 -11.96 -3.34 -11.63
N LEU A 62 -12.89 -4.19 -11.19
CA LEU A 62 -13.04 -4.56 -9.78
C LEU A 62 -11.77 -5.22 -9.23
N SER A 63 -11.13 -6.10 -10.00
CA SER A 63 -9.88 -6.73 -9.61
C SER A 63 -8.74 -5.72 -9.43
N LEU A 64 -8.81 -4.58 -10.12
CA LEU A 64 -7.87 -3.46 -10.02
C LEU A 64 -8.20 -2.47 -8.89
N GLY A 65 -9.27 -2.75 -8.11
CA GLY A 65 -9.71 -1.91 -7.00
C GLY A 65 -10.73 -0.84 -7.37
N PHE A 66 -11.29 -0.87 -8.58
CA PHE A 66 -12.37 0.04 -8.99
C PHE A 66 -13.73 -0.58 -8.70
N PRO A 67 -14.61 0.11 -7.96
CA PRO A 67 -16.01 -0.35 -7.77
C PRO A 67 -16.74 -0.48 -9.11
N ILE A 68 -17.70 -1.41 -9.17
CA ILE A 68 -18.48 -1.68 -10.41
C ILE A 68 -19.40 -0.51 -10.75
N ASP A 69 -19.95 0.15 -9.74
CA ASP A 69 -21.03 1.13 -9.83
C ASP A 69 -20.72 2.47 -9.18
N ALA A 70 -19.48 2.69 -8.74
CA ALA A 70 -19.07 3.90 -8.05
C ALA A 70 -17.72 4.40 -8.53
N LEU A 71 -17.43 5.66 -8.24
CA LEU A 71 -16.11 6.27 -8.41
C LEU A 71 -15.24 6.00 -7.17
N ILE A 72 -13.94 5.85 -7.37
CA ILE A 72 -12.99 5.88 -6.26
C ILE A 72 -12.74 7.33 -5.83
N GLU A 73 -12.26 7.49 -4.60
CA GLU A 73 -11.99 8.81 -4.02
C GLU A 73 -11.07 9.68 -4.91
N ASP A 74 -10.07 9.08 -5.55
CA ASP A 74 -9.15 9.80 -6.43
C ASP A 74 -9.81 10.27 -7.74
N GLU A 75 -10.83 9.55 -8.25
CA GLU A 75 -11.65 10.00 -9.39
C GLU A 75 -12.51 11.19 -9.01
N ILE A 76 -13.12 11.15 -7.82
CA ILE A 76 -13.91 12.25 -7.27
C ILE A 76 -13.03 13.49 -7.10
N LYS A 77 -11.85 13.33 -6.48
CA LYS A 77 -10.85 14.41 -6.31
C LYS A 77 -10.37 15.01 -7.63
N ALA A 78 -10.26 14.19 -8.65
CA ALA A 78 -9.87 14.63 -9.98
C ALA A 78 -11.00 15.36 -10.73
N GLY A 79 -12.26 15.23 -10.28
CA GLY A 79 -13.41 15.83 -10.93
C GLY A 79 -13.64 15.27 -12.33
N VAL A 80 -13.55 13.93 -12.47
CA VAL A 80 -13.63 13.23 -13.77
C VAL A 80 -15.00 13.34 -14.43
N VAL A 81 -16.05 13.60 -13.65
CA VAL A 81 -17.42 13.88 -14.11
C VAL A 81 -17.92 15.18 -13.50
N ARG A 82 -18.88 15.81 -14.15
CA ARG A 82 -19.49 17.07 -13.69
C ARG A 82 -20.69 16.80 -12.79
N ASP A 83 -21.46 15.77 -13.14
CA ASP A 83 -22.67 15.37 -12.44
C ASP A 83 -22.48 14.00 -11.82
N MET A 84 -22.50 13.97 -10.48
CA MET A 84 -22.37 12.76 -9.69
C MET A 84 -23.75 12.08 -9.53
N CYS A 85 -23.73 10.75 -9.52
CA CYS A 85 -24.93 9.90 -9.41
C CYS A 85 -25.90 9.99 -10.61
N GLY A 86 -25.48 10.57 -11.74
CA GLY A 86 -26.27 10.69 -12.96
C GLY A 86 -25.81 9.75 -14.08
N LYS A 87 -26.40 9.95 -15.26
CA LYS A 87 -26.03 9.19 -16.48
C LYS A 87 -24.56 9.38 -16.82
N GLU A 88 -24.01 10.59 -16.66
CA GLU A 88 -22.63 10.93 -16.98
C GLU A 88 -21.64 10.06 -16.15
N GLN A 89 -21.92 9.84 -14.86
CA GLN A 89 -21.10 8.97 -14.02
C GLN A 89 -21.14 7.51 -14.51
N ASN A 90 -22.32 6.99 -14.84
CA ASN A 90 -22.45 5.63 -15.32
C ASN A 90 -21.69 5.42 -16.65
N ASP A 91 -21.84 6.35 -17.58
CA ASP A 91 -21.14 6.33 -18.87
C ASP A 91 -19.62 6.41 -18.66
N TYR A 92 -19.17 7.26 -17.73
CA TYR A 92 -17.74 7.32 -17.36
C TYR A 92 -17.23 6.00 -16.79
N ILE A 93 -17.97 5.35 -15.88
CA ILE A 93 -17.59 4.07 -15.28
C ILE A 93 -17.43 2.99 -16.35
N VAL A 94 -18.37 2.91 -17.28
CA VAL A 94 -18.28 1.96 -18.41
C VAL A 94 -17.05 2.24 -19.27
N LEU A 95 -16.79 3.47 -19.63
CA LEU A 95 -15.60 3.87 -20.40
C LEU A 95 -14.30 3.60 -19.65
N ARG A 96 -14.24 3.89 -18.36
CA ARG A 96 -13.10 3.58 -17.49
C ARG A 96 -12.79 2.09 -17.51
N ASN A 97 -13.81 1.25 -17.31
CA ASN A 97 -13.67 -0.20 -17.30
C ASN A 97 -13.19 -0.72 -18.67
N HIS A 98 -13.77 -0.19 -19.76
CA HIS A 98 -13.36 -0.50 -21.12
C HIS A 98 -11.87 -0.18 -21.38
N ILE A 99 -11.41 1.01 -21.00
CA ILE A 99 -10.00 1.41 -21.17
C ILE A 99 -9.07 0.48 -20.38
N LEU A 100 -9.40 0.15 -19.14
CA LEU A 100 -8.64 -0.77 -18.31
C LEU A 100 -8.55 -2.17 -18.93
N SER A 101 -9.67 -2.70 -19.39
CA SER A 101 -9.76 -4.00 -20.04
C SER A 101 -8.93 -4.03 -21.33
N ARG A 102 -9.07 -3.02 -22.19
CA ARG A 102 -8.30 -2.91 -23.45
C ARG A 102 -6.79 -2.87 -23.21
N TRP A 103 -6.32 -2.13 -22.20
CA TRP A 103 -4.90 -2.13 -21.89
C TRP A 103 -4.43 -3.46 -21.30
N ARG A 104 -5.22 -4.08 -20.41
CA ARG A 104 -4.87 -5.36 -19.79
C ARG A 104 -4.82 -6.51 -20.79
N SER A 105 -5.59 -6.44 -21.89
CA SER A 105 -5.55 -7.44 -22.96
C SER A 105 -4.20 -7.48 -23.70
N ASN A 106 -3.51 -6.34 -23.83
CA ASN A 106 -2.15 -6.29 -24.38
C ASN A 106 -1.26 -5.25 -23.72
N VAL A 107 -0.69 -5.60 -22.58
CA VAL A 107 0.20 -4.72 -21.79
C VAL A 107 1.54 -4.40 -22.46
N ARG A 108 1.85 -5.00 -23.62
CA ARG A 108 3.10 -4.76 -24.35
C ARG A 108 3.02 -3.58 -25.29
N ILE A 109 1.81 -3.13 -25.64
CA ILE A 109 1.57 -2.05 -26.57
C ILE A 109 1.04 -0.86 -25.79
N TRP A 110 1.55 0.34 -26.13
CA TRP A 110 1.00 1.58 -25.59
C TRP A 110 -0.44 1.78 -26.06
N LEU A 111 -1.37 1.85 -25.15
CA LEU A 111 -2.75 2.15 -25.47
C LEU A 111 -2.91 3.66 -25.65
N SER A 112 -3.16 4.12 -26.86
CA SER A 112 -3.42 5.54 -27.16
C SER A 112 -4.92 5.86 -27.13
N LYS A 113 -5.26 7.16 -26.97
CA LYS A 113 -6.66 7.62 -27.10
C LYS A 113 -7.24 7.25 -28.48
N GLY A 114 -6.41 7.27 -29.55
CA GLY A 114 -6.81 6.86 -30.88
C GLY A 114 -7.34 5.44 -30.94
N HIS A 115 -6.64 4.47 -30.32
CA HIS A 115 -7.08 3.08 -30.26
C HIS A 115 -8.44 2.91 -29.57
N ILE A 116 -8.73 3.72 -28.56
CA ILE A 116 -10.01 3.66 -27.84
C ILE A 116 -11.14 4.30 -28.68
N ARG A 117 -10.86 5.41 -29.37
CA ARG A 117 -11.82 6.09 -30.25
C ARG A 117 -12.38 5.18 -31.34
N GLU A 118 -11.63 4.19 -31.76
CA GLU A 118 -12.11 3.20 -32.76
C GLU A 118 -13.28 2.37 -32.27
N THR A 119 -13.46 2.27 -30.94
CA THR A 119 -14.47 1.43 -30.27
C THR A 119 -15.53 2.23 -29.53
N VAL A 120 -15.38 3.55 -29.40
CA VAL A 120 -16.27 4.43 -28.61
C VAL A 120 -16.87 5.50 -29.53
N SER A 121 -18.16 5.82 -29.34
CA SER A 121 -18.84 6.89 -30.08
C SER A 121 -18.26 8.28 -29.76
N ASN A 122 -18.21 9.16 -30.77
CA ASN A 122 -17.68 10.51 -30.64
C ASN A 122 -18.43 11.39 -29.62
N GLU A 123 -19.69 11.08 -29.32
CA GLU A 123 -20.46 11.80 -28.30
C GLU A 123 -19.87 11.71 -26.90
N TYR A 124 -19.10 10.65 -26.60
CA TYR A 124 -18.45 10.41 -25.32
C TYR A 124 -16.99 10.90 -25.25
N GLU A 125 -16.50 11.65 -26.25
CA GLU A 125 -15.10 12.09 -26.36
C GLU A 125 -14.60 12.82 -25.09
N HIS A 126 -15.44 13.62 -24.45
CA HIS A 126 -15.07 14.35 -23.23
C HIS A 126 -14.86 13.39 -22.04
N LEU A 127 -15.74 12.37 -21.88
CA LEU A 127 -15.62 11.36 -20.84
C LEU A 127 -14.46 10.41 -21.10
N LEU A 128 -14.26 10.03 -22.38
CA LEU A 128 -13.12 9.23 -22.81
C LEU A 128 -11.81 9.94 -22.45
N SER A 129 -11.70 11.23 -22.78
CA SER A 129 -10.51 12.00 -22.43
C SER A 129 -10.30 12.09 -20.93
N ALA A 130 -11.35 12.33 -20.13
CA ALA A 130 -11.26 12.39 -18.68
C ALA A 130 -10.81 11.03 -18.08
N ALA A 131 -11.44 9.93 -18.50
CA ALA A 131 -11.11 8.59 -18.03
C ALA A 131 -9.68 8.18 -18.42
N TYR A 132 -9.32 8.37 -19.69
CA TYR A 132 -7.98 8.02 -20.17
C TYR A 132 -6.88 8.82 -19.46
N ASP A 133 -7.04 10.14 -19.31
CA ASP A 133 -6.06 11.00 -18.67
C ASP A 133 -5.94 10.67 -17.17
N PHE A 134 -7.07 10.41 -16.51
CA PHE A 134 -7.07 9.94 -15.12
C PHE A 134 -6.28 8.63 -14.97
N LEU A 135 -6.58 7.63 -15.79
CA LEU A 135 -5.92 6.32 -15.72
C LEU A 135 -4.43 6.39 -16.07
N LEU A 136 -4.07 7.18 -17.08
CA LEU A 136 -2.68 7.37 -17.52
C LEU A 136 -1.85 8.07 -16.42
N TYR A 137 -2.33 9.21 -15.95
CA TYR A 137 -1.57 10.03 -15.00
C TYR A 137 -1.49 9.39 -13.60
N ASN A 138 -2.43 8.53 -13.23
CA ASN A 138 -2.36 7.79 -11.99
C ASN A 138 -1.67 6.42 -12.11
N GLY A 139 -1.18 6.06 -13.31
CA GLY A 139 -0.40 4.84 -13.52
C GLY A 139 -1.22 3.56 -13.51
N TYR A 140 -2.51 3.62 -13.88
CA TYR A 140 -3.35 2.45 -14.04
C TYR A 140 -3.19 1.80 -15.42
N ILE A 141 -2.76 2.58 -16.43
CA ILE A 141 -2.46 2.13 -17.79
C ILE A 141 -1.09 2.64 -18.24
N ASN A 142 -0.52 2.02 -19.25
CA ASN A 142 0.72 2.45 -19.93
C ASN A 142 1.93 2.60 -18.99
N PHE A 143 2.01 1.80 -17.96
CA PHE A 143 3.16 1.73 -17.06
C PHE A 143 4.03 0.50 -17.36
N GLY A 144 5.27 0.53 -16.92
CA GLY A 144 6.16 -0.63 -16.92
C GLY A 144 7.38 -0.51 -17.83
N VAL A 145 7.74 -1.64 -18.47
CA VAL A 145 9.04 -1.82 -19.11
C VAL A 145 8.96 -2.30 -20.56
N SER A 146 7.80 -2.21 -21.19
CA SER A 146 7.67 -2.62 -22.58
C SER A 146 8.57 -1.77 -23.49
N PRO A 147 9.37 -2.39 -24.40
CA PRO A 147 10.21 -1.66 -25.32
C PRO A 147 9.43 -0.69 -26.24
N SER A 148 8.17 -1.00 -26.54
CA SER A 148 7.33 -0.13 -27.39
C SER A 148 6.98 1.21 -26.73
N PHE A 149 7.19 1.35 -25.41
CA PHE A 149 6.90 2.59 -24.69
C PHE A 149 7.96 3.68 -24.91
N SER A 150 9.15 3.32 -25.37
CA SER A 150 10.24 4.28 -25.63
C SER A 150 9.88 5.36 -26.64
N SER A 151 9.04 5.05 -27.64
CA SER A 151 8.57 6.02 -28.64
C SER A 151 7.60 7.07 -28.09
N TYR A 152 7.06 6.86 -26.90
CA TYR A 152 6.12 7.78 -26.24
C TYR A 152 6.78 8.62 -25.15
N VAL A 153 8.07 8.41 -24.89
CA VAL A 153 8.83 9.26 -23.97
C VAL A 153 9.15 10.57 -24.67
N PRO A 154 8.83 11.73 -24.06
CA PRO A 154 9.17 13.02 -24.63
C PRO A 154 10.67 13.17 -24.91
N ALA A 155 11.04 13.72 -26.09
CA ALA A 155 12.44 13.93 -26.46
C ALA A 155 13.13 14.95 -25.56
N GLU A 156 12.38 15.94 -25.06
CA GLU A 156 12.86 16.97 -24.15
C GLU A 156 12.08 16.95 -22.83
N ALA A 157 12.79 17.18 -21.72
CA ALA A 157 12.17 17.30 -20.40
C ALA A 157 11.66 18.73 -20.20
N THR A 158 10.34 18.91 -20.17
CA THR A 158 9.67 20.21 -20.09
C THR A 158 8.92 20.46 -18.78
N GLU A 159 8.67 19.41 -17.99
CA GLU A 159 7.81 19.51 -16.79
C GLU A 159 8.59 19.94 -15.53
N GLY A 160 9.90 19.78 -15.48
CA GLY A 160 10.74 20.14 -14.34
C GLY A 160 11.73 19.04 -13.96
N SER A 161 12.37 19.19 -12.81
CA SER A 161 13.43 18.27 -12.34
C SER A 161 13.08 17.59 -11.02
N VAL A 162 13.42 16.30 -10.91
CA VAL A 162 13.15 15.50 -9.71
C VAL A 162 14.38 14.68 -9.34
N ILE A 163 14.82 14.77 -8.08
CA ILE A 163 15.78 13.83 -7.50
C ILE A 163 15.00 12.73 -6.77
N ILE A 164 15.35 11.48 -7.04
CA ILE A 164 14.79 10.32 -6.35
C ILE A 164 15.87 9.71 -5.47
N VAL A 165 15.61 9.56 -4.19
CA VAL A 165 16.51 8.94 -3.23
C VAL A 165 16.12 7.48 -3.05
N GLY A 166 16.93 6.58 -3.62
CA GLY A 166 16.77 5.13 -3.61
C GLY A 166 16.35 4.53 -4.94
N ALA A 167 17.13 3.55 -5.44
CA ALA A 167 16.85 2.77 -6.65
C ALA A 167 16.16 1.42 -6.34
N GLY A 168 15.25 1.38 -5.37
CA GLY A 168 14.33 0.27 -5.12
C GLY A 168 13.14 0.29 -6.07
N LEU A 169 12.19 -0.67 -5.93
CA LEU A 169 11.00 -0.74 -6.76
C LEU A 169 10.20 0.57 -6.80
N ALA A 170 10.04 1.23 -5.66
CA ALA A 170 9.32 2.51 -5.59
C ALA A 170 10.00 3.62 -6.37
N GLY A 171 11.33 3.78 -6.17
CA GLY A 171 12.09 4.81 -6.87
C GLY A 171 12.18 4.56 -8.37
N LEU A 172 12.38 3.31 -8.80
CA LEU A 172 12.46 2.95 -10.22
C LEU A 172 11.11 3.09 -10.92
N ALA A 173 10.01 2.69 -10.27
CA ALA A 173 8.66 2.90 -10.80
C ALA A 173 8.36 4.38 -11.00
N ALA A 174 8.65 5.21 -10.00
CA ALA A 174 8.47 6.65 -10.08
C ALA A 174 9.38 7.29 -11.14
N ALA A 175 10.64 6.88 -11.22
CA ALA A 175 11.59 7.42 -12.21
C ALA A 175 11.10 7.19 -13.63
N ARG A 176 10.72 5.98 -13.99
CA ARG A 176 10.18 5.67 -15.32
C ARG A 176 8.92 6.44 -15.63
N GLN A 177 7.99 6.50 -14.69
CA GLN A 177 6.73 7.21 -14.88
C GLN A 177 6.96 8.72 -15.04
N LEU A 178 7.83 9.34 -14.23
CA LEU A 178 8.18 10.75 -14.35
C LEU A 178 8.92 11.07 -15.64
N ILE A 179 9.84 10.21 -16.09
CA ILE A 179 10.49 10.35 -17.39
C ILE A 179 9.46 10.31 -18.52
N SER A 180 8.49 9.40 -18.47
CA SER A 180 7.41 9.34 -19.47
C SER A 180 6.49 10.56 -19.43
N PHE A 181 6.40 11.27 -18.33
CA PHE A 181 5.68 12.54 -18.19
C PHE A 181 6.49 13.75 -18.63
N GLY A 182 7.77 13.61 -18.99
CA GLY A 182 8.64 14.70 -19.43
C GLY A 182 9.39 15.41 -18.31
N PHE A 183 9.64 14.74 -17.19
CA PHE A 183 10.52 15.26 -16.14
C PHE A 183 11.99 14.89 -16.37
N LYS A 184 12.89 15.80 -15.97
CA LYS A 184 14.31 15.50 -15.81
C LYS A 184 14.50 14.77 -14.47
N VAL A 185 14.88 13.50 -14.52
CA VAL A 185 15.00 12.65 -13.32
C VAL A 185 16.45 12.22 -13.11
N VAL A 186 16.90 12.19 -11.86
CA VAL A 186 18.11 11.49 -11.42
C VAL A 186 17.80 10.69 -10.16
N VAL A 187 18.26 9.45 -10.12
CA VAL A 187 18.14 8.57 -8.95
C VAL A 187 19.47 8.51 -8.23
N ILE A 188 19.47 8.73 -6.93
CA ILE A 188 20.67 8.61 -6.06
C ILE A 188 20.51 7.34 -5.23
N GLU A 189 21.45 6.40 -5.39
CA GLU A 189 21.43 5.10 -4.69
C GLU A 189 22.68 4.94 -3.81
N GLY A 190 22.49 4.60 -2.55
CA GLY A 190 23.56 4.38 -1.59
C GLY A 190 24.40 3.13 -1.85
N ARG A 191 23.79 2.09 -2.40
CA ARG A 191 24.46 0.82 -2.77
C ARG A 191 25.15 0.94 -4.12
N ASN A 192 26.01 -0.03 -4.40
CA ASN A 192 26.61 -0.22 -5.74
C ASN A 192 25.70 -1.09 -6.66
N ARG A 193 24.43 -1.23 -6.31
CA ARG A 193 23.44 -2.00 -7.06
C ARG A 193 22.05 -1.41 -6.89
N PRO A 194 21.14 -1.57 -7.88
CA PRO A 194 19.76 -1.22 -7.73
C PRO A 194 18.95 -2.31 -6.99
N GLY A 195 17.65 -2.10 -6.86
CA GLY A 195 16.66 -3.04 -6.36
C GLY A 195 16.38 -2.93 -4.86
N GLY A 196 17.28 -2.31 -4.08
CA GLY A 196 17.12 -2.18 -2.64
C GLY A 196 16.93 -3.54 -1.95
N ARG A 197 15.72 -3.75 -1.38
CA ARG A 197 15.30 -5.02 -0.72
C ARG A 197 14.86 -6.12 -1.71
N VAL A 198 14.74 -5.85 -2.98
CA VAL A 198 14.65 -6.87 -4.04
C VAL A 198 16.06 -7.15 -4.51
N TYR A 199 16.57 -8.28 -4.10
CA TYR A 199 17.96 -8.64 -4.33
C TYR A 199 18.09 -10.12 -4.68
N THR A 200 18.51 -10.39 -5.89
CA THR A 200 18.84 -11.73 -6.37
C THR A 200 20.34 -11.85 -6.56
N GLN A 201 20.91 -12.93 -6.10
CA GLN A 201 22.34 -13.25 -6.28
C GLN A 201 22.48 -14.56 -7.05
N LEU A 202 23.47 -14.63 -7.93
CA LEU A 202 23.84 -15.87 -8.59
C LEU A 202 24.81 -16.65 -7.69
N MET A 203 24.43 -17.86 -7.31
CA MET A 203 25.23 -18.78 -6.48
C MET A 203 25.82 -19.90 -7.32
N GLY A 204 26.88 -20.52 -6.80
CA GLY A 204 27.53 -21.70 -7.40
C GLY A 204 28.63 -21.37 -8.37
N LYS A 205 29.25 -22.42 -8.97
CA LYS A 205 30.38 -22.32 -9.90
C LYS A 205 30.03 -22.96 -11.24
N LYS A 206 30.61 -22.38 -12.33
CA LYS A 206 30.52 -22.80 -13.75
C LYS A 206 29.29 -23.67 -14.15
N ASP A 207 29.27 -24.94 -13.83
CA ASP A 207 28.27 -25.90 -14.32
C ASP A 207 27.09 -26.08 -13.36
N LYS A 208 27.15 -25.53 -12.14
CA LYS A 208 26.09 -25.58 -11.12
C LYS A 208 25.85 -24.19 -10.58
N ARG A 209 25.00 -23.43 -11.27
CA ARG A 209 24.62 -22.08 -10.88
C ARG A 209 23.12 -22.01 -10.62
N GLY A 210 22.73 -21.17 -9.68
CA GLY A 210 21.33 -20.90 -9.41
C GLY A 210 21.11 -19.46 -8.98
N ALA A 211 20.08 -18.83 -9.49
CA ALA A 211 19.65 -17.51 -9.05
C ALA A 211 18.84 -17.63 -7.75
N VAL A 212 19.19 -16.85 -6.73
CA VAL A 212 18.51 -16.88 -5.44
C VAL A 212 18.03 -15.50 -5.02
N ASP A 213 16.75 -15.38 -4.68
CA ASP A 213 16.18 -14.15 -4.12
C ASP A 213 16.47 -14.06 -2.62
N LEU A 214 17.46 -13.26 -2.25
CA LEU A 214 17.85 -13.00 -0.87
C LEU A 214 16.94 -11.98 -0.17
N GLY A 215 16.21 -11.20 -0.93
CA GLY A 215 15.20 -10.24 -0.46
C GLY A 215 13.78 -10.69 -0.79
N GLY A 216 12.96 -9.79 -1.34
CA GLY A 216 11.62 -10.10 -1.83
C GLY A 216 11.65 -11.23 -2.85
N SER A 217 10.85 -12.27 -2.63
CA SER A 217 10.91 -13.53 -3.37
C SER A 217 9.61 -13.84 -4.09
N VAL A 218 8.50 -13.80 -3.38
CA VAL A 218 7.18 -14.21 -3.86
C VAL A 218 6.42 -13.01 -4.42
N ILE A 219 5.88 -13.14 -5.62
CA ILE A 219 4.83 -12.25 -6.12
C ILE A 219 3.51 -12.77 -5.53
N THR A 220 2.96 -12.03 -4.58
CA THR A 220 1.78 -12.44 -3.80
C THR A 220 0.51 -12.05 -4.54
N GLY A 221 -0.21 -13.02 -5.10
CA GLY A 221 -1.37 -12.82 -5.96
C GLY A 221 -1.00 -12.15 -7.28
N ILE A 222 -1.30 -12.79 -8.39
CA ILE A 222 -0.93 -12.26 -9.72
C ILE A 222 -2.02 -11.42 -10.36
N HIS A 223 -3.27 -11.59 -9.92
CA HIS A 223 -4.38 -10.79 -10.46
C HIS A 223 -4.19 -9.33 -10.08
N ALA A 224 -4.28 -8.45 -11.05
CA ALA A 224 -4.05 -7.02 -10.90
C ALA A 224 -2.63 -6.59 -10.44
N ASN A 225 -1.77 -7.53 -10.06
CA ASN A 225 -0.44 -7.23 -9.57
C ASN A 225 0.44 -6.60 -10.66
N PRO A 226 1.01 -5.40 -10.44
CA PRO A 226 1.85 -4.74 -11.44
C PRO A 226 3.11 -5.55 -11.79
N LEU A 227 3.63 -6.37 -10.87
CA LEU A 227 4.80 -7.21 -11.15
C LEU A 227 4.46 -8.34 -12.12
N GLY A 228 3.22 -8.86 -12.09
CA GLY A 228 2.70 -9.76 -13.10
C GLY A 228 2.62 -9.10 -14.49
N VAL A 229 2.23 -7.81 -14.54
CA VAL A 229 2.28 -7.03 -15.79
C VAL A 229 3.70 -6.92 -16.32
N LEU A 230 4.68 -6.57 -15.47
CA LEU A 230 6.09 -6.50 -15.88
C LEU A 230 6.61 -7.83 -16.40
N ALA A 231 6.26 -8.94 -15.73
CA ALA A 231 6.66 -10.28 -16.17
C ALA A 231 6.09 -10.59 -17.57
N ARG A 232 4.81 -10.26 -17.85
CA ARG A 232 4.20 -10.42 -19.18
C ARG A 232 4.86 -9.52 -20.23
N GLN A 233 5.18 -8.26 -19.90
CA GLN A 233 5.89 -7.35 -20.80
C GLN A 233 7.27 -7.91 -21.22
N LEU A 234 7.94 -8.56 -20.29
CA LEU A 234 9.28 -9.14 -20.49
C LEU A 234 9.26 -10.59 -20.98
N SER A 235 8.09 -11.20 -21.14
CA SER A 235 7.94 -12.62 -21.46
C SER A 235 8.68 -13.55 -20.50
N ILE A 236 8.68 -13.21 -19.19
CA ILE A 236 9.28 -14.02 -18.14
C ILE A 236 8.22 -14.94 -17.56
N PRO A 237 8.41 -16.27 -17.59
CA PRO A 237 7.45 -17.19 -17.01
C PRO A 237 7.42 -17.04 -15.48
N LEU A 238 6.21 -17.14 -14.95
CA LEU A 238 5.92 -17.21 -13.51
C LEU A 238 5.66 -18.68 -13.14
N HIS A 239 6.25 -19.12 -12.04
CA HIS A 239 6.02 -20.45 -11.49
C HIS A 239 5.05 -20.31 -10.31
N LYS A 240 3.86 -20.90 -10.44
CA LYS A 240 2.89 -20.99 -9.34
C LYS A 240 3.50 -21.80 -8.21
N VAL A 241 3.54 -21.22 -7.01
CA VAL A 241 3.96 -21.95 -5.80
C VAL A 241 2.92 -23.03 -5.50
N ARG A 242 3.35 -24.27 -5.51
CA ARG A 242 2.48 -25.43 -5.29
C ARG A 242 1.94 -25.42 -3.85
N ASP A 243 0.70 -25.87 -3.71
CA ASP A 243 -0.01 -25.84 -2.42
C ASP A 243 0.50 -26.89 -1.41
N ASN A 244 1.21 -27.92 -1.89
CA ASN A 244 1.73 -28.97 -1.03
C ASN A 244 2.92 -28.50 -0.20
N CYS A 245 2.71 -28.36 1.11
CA CYS A 245 3.73 -27.95 2.08
C CYS A 245 3.77 -28.97 3.24
N PRO A 246 4.48 -30.11 3.08
CA PRO A 246 4.59 -31.08 4.15
C PRO A 246 5.33 -30.50 5.36
N LEU A 247 4.87 -30.86 6.56
CA LEU A 247 5.48 -30.45 7.81
C LEU A 247 6.22 -31.62 8.47
N TYR A 248 7.37 -31.31 9.05
CA TYR A 248 8.22 -32.28 9.75
C TYR A 248 8.40 -31.88 11.22
N LYS A 249 8.38 -32.88 12.10
CA LYS A 249 8.67 -32.72 13.53
C LYS A 249 10.17 -32.44 13.76
N PRO A 250 10.58 -32.01 14.96
CA PRO A 250 12.00 -31.84 15.29
C PRO A 250 12.86 -33.10 15.12
N ASP A 251 12.27 -34.26 15.28
CA ASP A 251 12.90 -35.57 15.04
C ASP A 251 12.97 -35.98 13.56
N GLY A 252 12.48 -35.12 12.65
CA GLY A 252 12.46 -35.35 11.21
C GLY A 252 11.30 -36.20 10.68
N LEU A 253 10.46 -36.74 11.55
CA LEU A 253 9.29 -37.51 11.14
C LEU A 253 8.21 -36.57 10.56
N PRO A 254 7.44 -37.06 9.57
CA PRO A 254 6.34 -36.27 9.04
C PRO A 254 5.25 -36.07 10.08
N VAL A 255 4.64 -34.90 10.08
CA VAL A 255 3.49 -34.59 10.94
C VAL A 255 2.26 -35.35 10.47
N ASN A 256 1.45 -35.81 11.42
CA ASN A 256 0.19 -36.46 11.13
C ASN A 256 -0.80 -35.47 10.52
N LYS A 257 -1.28 -35.74 9.28
CA LYS A 257 -2.18 -34.86 8.54
C LYS A 257 -3.49 -34.53 9.28
N VAL A 258 -4.03 -35.47 10.05
CA VAL A 258 -5.27 -35.25 10.82
C VAL A 258 -5.03 -34.24 11.96
N ILE A 259 -3.92 -34.38 12.68
CA ILE A 259 -3.56 -33.46 13.76
C ILE A 259 -3.22 -32.08 13.18
N ASP A 260 -2.54 -32.06 12.06
CA ASP A 260 -2.20 -30.83 11.33
C ASP A 260 -3.45 -30.05 10.90
N SER A 261 -4.39 -30.69 10.19
CA SER A 261 -5.65 -30.05 9.76
C SER A 261 -6.51 -29.59 10.95
N LYS A 262 -6.53 -30.40 12.04
CA LYS A 262 -7.21 -30.01 13.27
C LYS A 262 -6.58 -28.75 13.89
N THR A 263 -5.26 -28.70 13.97
CA THR A 263 -4.54 -27.56 14.56
C THR A 263 -4.67 -26.30 13.71
N GLU A 264 -4.63 -26.45 12.38
CA GLU A 264 -4.92 -25.34 11.45
C GLU A 264 -6.34 -24.78 11.67
N MET A 265 -7.34 -25.65 11.82
CA MET A 265 -8.71 -25.22 12.12
C MET A 265 -8.80 -24.49 13.48
N ILE A 266 -8.10 -24.99 14.50
CA ILE A 266 -8.03 -24.33 15.81
C ILE A 266 -7.38 -22.93 15.66
N PHE A 267 -6.26 -22.85 14.96
CA PHE A 267 -5.57 -21.59 14.70
C PHE A 267 -6.48 -20.56 14.02
N ASN A 268 -7.17 -20.95 12.95
CA ASN A 268 -8.10 -20.07 12.25
C ASN A 268 -9.26 -19.62 13.17
N LYS A 269 -9.82 -20.51 14.00
CA LYS A 269 -10.84 -20.14 14.98
C LYS A 269 -10.32 -19.18 16.04
N LEU A 270 -9.07 -19.31 16.48
CA LEU A 270 -8.47 -18.34 17.40
C LEU A 270 -8.38 -16.94 16.76
N LEU A 271 -7.99 -16.86 15.49
CA LEU A 271 -7.97 -15.58 14.75
C LEU A 271 -9.38 -14.98 14.59
N ASP A 272 -10.40 -15.82 14.30
CA ASP A 272 -11.80 -15.38 14.27
C ASP A 272 -12.23 -14.78 15.62
N LYS A 273 -11.83 -15.41 16.73
CA LYS A 273 -12.11 -14.89 18.07
C LYS A 273 -11.36 -13.60 18.39
N VAL A 274 -10.14 -13.41 17.88
CA VAL A 274 -9.47 -12.10 17.95
C VAL A 274 -10.31 -11.04 17.23
N ASN A 275 -10.83 -11.35 16.04
CA ASN A 275 -11.67 -10.44 15.26
C ASN A 275 -12.99 -10.08 15.97
N GLU A 276 -13.60 -11.03 16.69
CA GLU A 276 -14.77 -10.76 17.51
C GLU A 276 -14.41 -9.86 18.70
N LEU A 277 -13.34 -10.19 19.42
CA LEU A 277 -12.90 -9.45 20.61
C LEU A 277 -12.53 -8.01 20.28
N ARG A 278 -11.81 -7.74 19.18
CA ARG A 278 -11.44 -6.36 18.81
C ARG A 278 -12.65 -5.47 18.57
N LYS A 279 -13.77 -6.03 18.06
CA LYS A 279 -15.03 -5.28 17.89
C LYS A 279 -15.63 -4.88 19.25
N ILE A 280 -15.54 -5.76 20.25
CA ILE A 280 -16.04 -5.51 21.61
C ILE A 280 -15.13 -4.53 22.35
N MET A 281 -13.83 -4.67 22.19
CA MET A 281 -12.81 -3.85 22.88
C MET A 281 -12.68 -2.45 22.27
N GLY A 282 -13.12 -2.25 21.02
CA GLY A 282 -13.00 -0.96 20.34
C GLY A 282 -11.55 -0.44 20.35
N GLY A 283 -11.37 0.83 20.71
CA GLY A 283 -10.05 1.47 20.72
C GLY A 283 -9.02 0.84 21.67
N PHE A 284 -9.46 0.11 22.70
CA PHE A 284 -8.53 -0.58 23.62
C PHE A 284 -7.76 -1.72 22.96
N ALA A 285 -8.31 -2.34 21.93
CA ALA A 285 -7.63 -3.42 21.20
C ALA A 285 -6.28 -2.98 20.62
N ASN A 286 -6.10 -1.69 20.34
CA ASN A 286 -4.85 -1.15 19.81
C ASN A 286 -3.69 -1.09 20.85
N TYR A 287 -4.00 -1.20 22.12
CA TYR A 287 -2.99 -1.23 23.19
C TYR A 287 -2.56 -2.63 23.57
N ILE A 288 -3.10 -3.65 22.92
CA ILE A 288 -2.85 -5.07 23.22
C ILE A 288 -2.24 -5.74 22.01
N SER A 289 -1.25 -6.60 22.26
CA SER A 289 -0.61 -7.36 21.19
C SER A 289 -1.45 -8.57 20.76
N LEU A 290 -1.36 -8.92 19.49
CA LEU A 290 -1.97 -10.12 18.92
C LEU A 290 -1.54 -11.38 19.67
N GLY A 291 -0.25 -11.49 20.00
CA GLY A 291 0.29 -12.63 20.73
C GLY A 291 -0.33 -12.82 22.11
N SER A 292 -0.53 -11.72 22.85
CA SER A 292 -1.18 -11.78 24.17
C SER A 292 -2.62 -12.26 24.09
N VAL A 293 -3.37 -11.81 23.09
CA VAL A 293 -4.76 -12.22 22.88
C VAL A 293 -4.82 -13.70 22.49
N LEU A 294 -4.01 -14.12 21.51
CA LEU A 294 -3.98 -15.52 21.06
C LEU A 294 -3.63 -16.49 22.19
N GLU A 295 -2.63 -16.17 23.01
CA GLU A 295 -2.25 -17.03 24.12
C GLU A 295 -3.34 -17.12 25.20
N LYS A 296 -3.99 -15.99 25.54
CA LYS A 296 -5.13 -16.00 26.48
C LYS A 296 -6.30 -16.82 25.94
N LEU A 297 -6.63 -16.68 24.66
CA LEU A 297 -7.69 -17.48 24.02
C LEU A 297 -7.34 -18.98 24.00
N ARG A 298 -6.08 -19.32 23.67
CA ARG A 298 -5.59 -20.69 23.71
C ARG A 298 -5.80 -21.33 25.10
N GLN A 299 -5.45 -20.59 26.15
CA GLN A 299 -5.63 -21.03 27.54
C GLN A 299 -7.11 -21.14 27.90
N LEU A 300 -7.91 -20.14 27.60
CA LEU A 300 -9.34 -20.08 27.91
C LEU A 300 -10.11 -21.22 27.28
N TYR A 301 -9.87 -21.51 26.00
CA TYR A 301 -10.52 -22.61 25.30
C TYR A 301 -9.84 -23.97 25.52
N GLY A 302 -8.72 -24.01 26.21
CA GLY A 302 -7.98 -25.21 26.49
C GLY A 302 -7.57 -26.01 25.26
N VAL A 303 -7.18 -25.33 24.19
CA VAL A 303 -6.79 -25.94 22.91
C VAL A 303 -5.27 -26.04 22.77
N ALA A 304 -4.81 -26.91 21.86
CA ALA A 304 -3.40 -27.21 21.63
C ALA A 304 -2.67 -27.61 22.93
N ARG A 305 -3.23 -28.63 23.62
CA ARG A 305 -2.72 -29.08 24.91
C ARG A 305 -1.61 -30.12 24.77
N SER A 306 -1.70 -30.98 23.75
CA SER A 306 -0.65 -31.99 23.52
C SER A 306 0.62 -31.31 22.99
N PRO A 307 1.80 -31.88 23.24
CA PRO A 307 3.07 -31.34 22.73
C PRO A 307 3.05 -31.16 21.21
N GLU A 308 2.53 -32.14 20.48
CA GLU A 308 2.46 -32.07 19.00
C GLU A 308 1.51 -30.99 18.50
N GLU A 309 0.31 -30.86 19.08
CA GLU A 309 -0.60 -29.74 18.74
C GLU A 309 0.01 -28.39 19.09
N ARG A 310 0.79 -28.32 20.19
CA ARG A 310 1.47 -27.09 20.60
C ARG A 310 2.55 -26.70 19.60
N GLN A 311 3.43 -27.61 19.19
CA GLN A 311 4.46 -27.36 18.20
C GLN A 311 3.87 -26.94 16.85
N LEU A 312 2.76 -27.57 16.43
CA LEU A 312 2.03 -27.19 15.22
C LEU A 312 1.44 -25.77 15.31
N LEU A 313 0.81 -25.46 16.45
CA LEU A 313 0.32 -24.10 16.68
C LEU A 313 1.46 -23.08 16.65
N GLU A 314 2.60 -23.37 17.28
CA GLU A 314 3.79 -22.50 17.22
C GLU A 314 4.30 -22.32 15.79
N TRP A 315 4.20 -23.33 14.92
CA TRP A 315 4.54 -23.20 13.51
C TRP A 315 3.60 -22.21 12.77
N HIS A 316 2.28 -22.29 13.01
CA HIS A 316 1.33 -21.32 12.47
C HIS A 316 1.60 -19.89 12.99
N LEU A 317 1.96 -19.76 14.27
CA LEU A 317 2.35 -18.49 14.86
C LEU A 317 3.65 -17.94 14.25
N ALA A 318 4.63 -18.80 13.94
CA ALA A 318 5.84 -18.41 13.21
C ALA A 318 5.52 -17.93 11.80
N ASN A 319 4.53 -18.53 11.14
CA ASN A 319 4.07 -18.10 9.83
C ASN A 319 3.43 -16.69 9.87
N LEU A 320 2.70 -16.34 10.93
CA LEU A 320 2.23 -14.97 11.15
C LEU A 320 3.38 -13.99 11.38
N GLU A 321 4.40 -14.39 12.15
CA GLU A 321 5.60 -13.58 12.37
C GLU A 321 6.39 -13.38 11.07
N TYR A 322 6.42 -14.37 10.20
CA TYR A 322 6.97 -14.26 8.85
C TYR A 322 6.17 -13.28 8.00
N ALA A 323 4.85 -13.45 7.93
CA ALA A 323 3.99 -12.61 7.10
C ALA A 323 4.11 -11.12 7.46
N ASN A 324 4.33 -10.80 8.74
CA ASN A 324 4.43 -9.42 9.24
C ASN A 324 5.88 -8.96 9.50
N ALA A 325 6.91 -9.80 9.33
CA ALA A 325 8.28 -9.58 9.81
C ALA A 325 8.34 -9.04 11.23
N GLY A 326 7.43 -9.46 12.10
CA GLY A 326 7.29 -8.91 13.45
C GLY A 326 6.98 -9.99 14.48
N CYS A 327 7.48 -9.81 15.71
CA CYS A 327 7.08 -10.68 16.80
C CYS A 327 5.59 -10.47 17.12
N LEU A 328 4.87 -11.53 17.44
CA LEU A 328 3.46 -11.45 17.82
C LEU A 328 3.21 -10.54 19.04
N SER A 329 4.23 -10.36 19.89
CA SER A 329 4.21 -9.40 21.01
C SER A 329 4.14 -7.94 20.56
N ASP A 330 4.55 -7.65 19.34
CA ASP A 330 4.61 -6.30 18.81
C ASP A 330 3.41 -5.98 17.91
N LEU A 331 2.78 -6.98 17.30
CA LEU A 331 1.67 -6.79 16.37
C LEU A 331 0.41 -6.31 17.10
N SER A 332 -0.26 -5.29 16.54
CA SER A 332 -1.52 -4.76 17.07
C SER A 332 -2.65 -5.79 16.95
N ALA A 333 -3.33 -6.13 18.05
CA ALA A 333 -4.52 -6.97 17.97
C ALA A 333 -5.67 -6.31 17.18
N ALA A 334 -5.69 -4.98 17.12
CA ALA A 334 -6.73 -4.23 16.41
C ALA A 334 -6.50 -4.17 14.88
N TYR A 335 -5.24 -4.05 14.43
CA TYR A 335 -4.95 -3.63 13.05
C TYR A 335 -3.88 -4.46 12.33
N TRP A 336 -3.45 -5.60 12.89
CA TRP A 336 -2.40 -6.45 12.32
C TRP A 336 -2.73 -6.94 10.89
N ASP A 337 -4.02 -7.06 10.57
CA ASP A 337 -4.58 -7.59 9.32
C ASP A 337 -5.37 -6.51 8.53
N GLN A 338 -5.10 -5.23 8.75
CA GLN A 338 -5.87 -4.13 8.18
C GLN A 338 -5.78 -4.04 6.65
N ASP A 339 -4.81 -4.70 6.05
CA ASP A 339 -4.58 -4.78 4.61
C ASP A 339 -5.24 -6.02 3.94
N ASP A 340 -5.78 -6.98 4.71
CA ASP A 340 -6.45 -8.18 4.18
C ASP A 340 -7.54 -7.90 3.12
N PRO A 341 -8.38 -6.85 3.25
CA PRO A 341 -9.38 -6.54 2.23
C PRO A 341 -8.80 -6.19 0.85
N TYR A 342 -7.52 -5.81 0.81
CA TYR A 342 -6.83 -5.37 -0.40
C TYR A 342 -5.87 -6.44 -0.95
N GLU A 343 -5.87 -7.64 -0.39
CA GLU A 343 -4.99 -8.71 -0.87
C GLU A 343 -5.24 -9.00 -2.35
N MET A 344 -4.16 -9.03 -3.13
CA MET A 344 -4.23 -9.35 -4.56
C MET A 344 -4.67 -10.80 -4.75
N GLY A 345 -5.66 -11.01 -5.60
CA GLY A 345 -6.15 -12.35 -5.92
C GLY A 345 -5.20 -13.15 -6.80
N GLY A 346 -5.55 -14.42 -7.04
CA GLY A 346 -4.79 -15.32 -7.90
C GLY A 346 -3.61 -16.00 -7.20
N ASP A 347 -2.78 -16.65 -8.00
CA ASP A 347 -1.70 -17.49 -7.52
C ASP A 347 -0.53 -16.68 -6.93
N HIS A 348 0.14 -17.25 -5.96
CA HIS A 348 1.45 -16.79 -5.52
C HIS A 348 2.52 -17.41 -6.40
N CYS A 349 3.45 -16.59 -6.90
CA CYS A 349 4.40 -17.06 -7.89
C CYS A 349 5.86 -16.72 -7.54
N PHE A 350 6.76 -17.61 -7.94
CA PHE A 350 8.18 -17.29 -8.11
C PHE A 350 8.44 -16.84 -9.55
N LEU A 351 9.39 -15.94 -9.73
CA LEU A 351 9.80 -15.47 -11.05
C LEU A 351 11.03 -16.26 -11.53
N ALA A 352 10.94 -16.85 -12.70
CA ALA A 352 12.02 -17.62 -13.29
C ALA A 352 13.30 -16.78 -13.47
N GLY A 353 14.41 -17.23 -12.92
CA GLY A 353 15.70 -16.55 -12.91
C GLY A 353 15.83 -15.44 -11.87
N GLY A 354 14.83 -15.27 -10.98
CA GLY A 354 14.83 -14.32 -9.87
C GLY A 354 14.37 -12.91 -10.22
N ASN A 355 13.92 -12.18 -9.19
CA ASN A 355 13.30 -10.86 -9.32
C ASN A 355 14.23 -9.75 -9.83
N TRP A 356 15.56 -9.95 -9.83
CA TRP A 356 16.53 -9.00 -10.41
C TRP A 356 16.24 -8.69 -11.89
N ARG A 357 15.57 -9.61 -12.61
CA ARG A 357 15.19 -9.42 -14.02
C ARG A 357 14.22 -8.27 -14.18
N LEU A 358 13.27 -8.11 -13.25
CA LEU A 358 12.37 -6.96 -13.21
C LEU A 358 13.15 -5.68 -12.89
N ILE A 359 14.05 -5.75 -11.89
CA ILE A 359 14.88 -4.60 -11.50
C ILE A 359 15.76 -4.14 -12.66
N LYS A 360 16.42 -5.08 -13.37
CA LYS A 360 17.25 -4.77 -14.53
C LYS A 360 16.45 -4.01 -15.60
N ALA A 361 15.27 -4.50 -15.95
CA ALA A 361 14.42 -3.85 -16.94
C ALA A 361 13.90 -2.48 -16.48
N LEU A 362 13.63 -2.30 -15.19
CA LEU A 362 13.23 -1.02 -14.62
C LEU A 362 14.35 0.01 -14.63
N CYS A 363 15.60 -0.41 -14.53
CA CYS A 363 16.78 0.49 -14.58
C CYS A 363 17.10 0.99 -15.98
N ASP A 364 16.63 0.28 -17.01
CA ASP A 364 16.96 0.63 -18.40
C ASP A 364 16.46 2.04 -18.75
N GLY A 365 17.36 2.89 -19.25
CA GLY A 365 17.06 4.30 -19.56
C GLY A 365 16.86 5.22 -18.35
N VAL A 366 17.06 4.75 -17.11
CA VAL A 366 16.96 5.57 -15.89
C VAL A 366 18.34 6.05 -15.46
N PRO A 367 18.60 7.36 -15.31
CA PRO A 367 19.86 7.89 -14.79
C PRO A 367 20.01 7.57 -13.30
N ILE A 368 20.94 6.69 -12.93
CA ILE A 368 21.18 6.26 -11.53
C ILE A 368 22.64 6.56 -11.17
N ILE A 369 22.84 7.24 -10.03
CA ILE A 369 24.16 7.48 -9.43
C ILE A 369 24.30 6.54 -8.23
N TYR A 370 25.16 5.55 -8.37
CA TYR A 370 25.41 4.54 -7.34
C TYR A 370 26.49 4.96 -6.33
N GLY A 371 26.51 4.31 -5.16
CA GLY A 371 27.51 4.51 -4.12
C GLY A 371 27.45 5.90 -3.48
N LYS A 372 26.27 6.54 -3.52
CA LYS A 372 26.04 7.87 -2.94
C LYS A 372 25.03 7.78 -1.78
N THR A 373 25.57 7.74 -0.59
CA THR A 373 24.75 7.81 0.63
C THR A 373 24.27 9.24 0.84
N VAL A 374 22.96 9.42 0.99
CA VAL A 374 22.36 10.72 1.27
C VAL A 374 22.47 11.03 2.75
N ASP A 375 23.05 12.18 3.10
CA ASP A 375 23.24 12.65 4.46
C ASP A 375 22.18 13.67 4.88
N ALA A 376 21.72 14.51 3.93
CA ALA A 376 20.70 15.52 4.19
C ALA A 376 19.84 15.78 2.98
N ILE A 377 18.59 16.16 3.23
CA ILE A 377 17.63 16.65 2.25
C ILE A 377 17.14 18.02 2.74
N ARG A 378 17.50 19.07 1.99
CA ARG A 378 17.04 20.45 2.21
C ARG A 378 15.91 20.75 1.25
N TYR A 379 14.84 21.35 1.74
CA TYR A 379 13.69 21.67 0.90
C TYR A 379 13.05 22.99 1.30
N GLY A 380 12.60 23.76 0.32
CA GLY A 380 12.03 25.08 0.55
C GLY A 380 11.30 25.60 -0.67
N VAL A 381 10.95 26.88 -0.64
CA VAL A 381 10.20 27.54 -1.73
C VAL A 381 10.96 27.48 -3.05
N GLU A 382 12.28 27.69 -3.01
CA GLU A 382 13.15 27.75 -4.18
C GLU A 382 13.45 26.39 -4.83
N GLY A 383 13.19 25.28 -4.13
CA GLY A 383 13.50 23.94 -4.62
C GLY A 383 14.01 23.01 -3.54
N VAL A 384 14.81 22.04 -3.96
CA VAL A 384 15.38 21.02 -3.07
C VAL A 384 16.86 20.85 -3.33
N GLU A 385 17.58 20.49 -2.27
CA GLU A 385 19.00 20.10 -2.33
C GLU A 385 19.20 18.77 -1.60
N VAL A 386 19.81 17.79 -2.27
CA VAL A 386 20.17 16.49 -1.71
C VAL A 386 21.67 16.42 -1.54
N VAL A 387 22.14 16.25 -0.31
CA VAL A 387 23.55 16.27 0.07
C VAL A 387 24.05 14.83 0.26
N THR A 388 25.20 14.50 -0.38
CA THR A 388 25.89 13.22 -0.28
C THR A 388 27.39 13.47 -0.04
N GLY A 389 27.85 13.33 1.20
CA GLY A 389 29.23 13.70 1.56
C GLY A 389 29.53 15.17 1.22
N LYS A 390 30.44 15.38 0.25
CA LYS A 390 30.81 16.75 -0.20
C LYS A 390 30.05 17.23 -1.44
N GLN A 391 29.17 16.42 -2.00
CA GLN A 391 28.39 16.76 -3.22
C GLN A 391 26.96 17.11 -2.85
N ALA A 392 26.44 18.12 -3.54
CA ALA A 392 25.04 18.53 -3.44
C ALA A 392 24.39 18.51 -4.82
N PHE A 393 23.17 18.00 -4.88
CA PHE A 393 22.36 17.92 -6.09
C PHE A 393 21.12 18.77 -5.90
N GLN A 394 20.77 19.59 -6.90
CA GLN A 394 19.62 20.48 -6.84
C GLN A 394 18.56 20.08 -7.85
N ALA A 395 17.29 20.22 -7.46
CA ALA A 395 16.13 19.99 -8.30
C ALA A 395 14.92 20.79 -7.81
N ASP A 396 13.82 20.75 -8.58
CA ASP A 396 12.55 21.35 -8.16
C ASP A 396 11.89 20.56 -7.03
N MET A 397 12.03 19.24 -7.03
CA MET A 397 11.38 18.33 -6.09
C MET A 397 12.26 17.13 -5.78
N VAL A 398 12.01 16.51 -4.64
CA VAL A 398 12.66 15.25 -4.22
C VAL A 398 11.62 14.21 -3.82
N LEU A 399 11.84 12.98 -4.27
CA LEU A 399 11.10 11.80 -3.84
C LEU A 399 12.01 10.93 -2.95
N CYS A 400 11.68 10.83 -1.68
CA CYS A 400 12.36 9.97 -0.71
C CYS A 400 11.73 8.58 -0.71
N THR A 401 12.51 7.54 -1.08
CA THR A 401 12.03 6.15 -1.10
C THR A 401 12.80 5.23 -0.15
N VAL A 402 13.49 5.82 0.82
CA VAL A 402 14.29 5.05 1.79
C VAL A 402 13.40 4.18 2.68
N PRO A 403 13.88 3.00 3.11
CA PRO A 403 13.12 2.13 4.00
C PRO A 403 12.77 2.79 5.33
N LEU A 404 11.67 2.35 5.94
CA LEU A 404 11.24 2.83 7.26
C LEU A 404 12.34 2.68 8.32
N GLY A 405 13.16 1.61 8.26
CA GLY A 405 14.28 1.44 9.18
C GLY A 405 15.33 2.55 9.10
N VAL A 406 15.58 3.08 7.90
CA VAL A 406 16.48 4.23 7.68
C VAL A 406 15.87 5.50 8.28
N LEU A 407 14.57 5.74 8.08
CA LEU A 407 13.86 6.87 8.68
C LEU A 407 13.86 6.81 10.21
N LYS A 408 13.64 5.62 10.79
CA LYS A 408 13.70 5.38 12.25
C LYS A 408 15.09 5.65 12.85
N ARG A 409 16.15 5.34 12.12
CA ARG A 409 17.54 5.62 12.54
C ARG A 409 17.95 7.07 12.37
N ARG A 410 17.11 7.89 11.68
CA ARG A 410 17.37 9.32 11.45
C ARG A 410 18.77 9.59 10.86
N THR A 411 19.21 8.68 9.97
CA THR A 411 20.54 8.81 9.32
C THR A 411 20.54 9.90 8.25
N ILE A 412 19.38 10.31 7.74
CA ILE A 412 19.20 11.44 6.83
C ILE A 412 18.62 12.61 7.61
N ARG A 413 19.28 13.75 7.57
CA ARG A 413 18.79 15.01 8.13
C ARG A 413 17.84 15.67 7.15
N PHE A 414 16.67 16.05 7.61
CA PHE A 414 15.71 16.85 6.86
C PHE A 414 15.76 18.29 7.35
N GLU A 415 15.92 19.25 6.44
CA GLU A 415 16.06 20.67 6.71
C GLU A 415 15.06 21.47 5.86
N PRO A 416 13.97 22.00 6.43
CA PRO A 416 13.51 21.92 7.83
C PRO A 416 13.24 20.49 8.32
N GLU A 417 13.18 20.32 9.66
CA GLU A 417 12.82 19.04 10.24
C GLU A 417 11.43 18.58 9.76
N LEU A 418 11.23 17.26 9.65
CA LEU A 418 9.93 16.69 9.29
C LEU A 418 8.86 17.08 10.31
N PRO A 419 7.60 17.29 9.89
CA PRO A 419 6.52 17.59 10.82
C PRO A 419 6.43 16.55 11.94
N GLN A 420 6.17 17.00 13.16
CA GLN A 420 6.12 16.13 14.35
C GLN A 420 5.16 14.96 14.18
N ARG A 421 4.04 15.18 13.47
CA ARG A 421 3.07 14.14 13.13
C ARG A 421 3.71 13.00 12.31
N LYS A 422 4.54 13.35 11.32
CA LYS A 422 5.25 12.36 10.47
C LYS A 422 6.33 11.63 11.26
N LEU A 423 7.09 12.34 12.12
CA LEU A 423 8.08 11.73 13.01
C LEU A 423 7.43 10.73 13.95
N ALA A 424 6.28 11.09 14.54
CA ALA A 424 5.54 10.21 15.42
C ALA A 424 5.01 8.95 14.70
N ALA A 425 4.56 9.07 13.43
CA ALA A 425 4.13 7.92 12.63
C ALA A 425 5.31 7.00 12.28
N ILE A 426 6.49 7.57 11.94
CA ILE A 426 7.74 6.82 11.73
C ILE A 426 8.07 6.00 12.97
N ASP A 427 7.95 6.58 14.17
CA ASP A 427 8.29 5.89 15.41
C ASP A 427 7.26 4.82 15.80
N ARG A 428 5.95 5.05 15.55
CA ARG A 428 4.88 4.09 15.88
C ARG A 428 4.87 2.85 15.03
N LEU A 429 5.01 2.97 13.70
CA LEU A 429 4.99 1.80 12.81
C LEU A 429 6.08 0.80 13.20
N GLY A 430 5.76 -0.49 13.12
CA GLY A 430 6.74 -1.55 13.29
C GLY A 430 7.61 -1.73 12.04
N PHE A 431 8.85 -2.16 12.25
CA PHE A 431 9.76 -2.53 11.18
C PHE A 431 10.62 -3.68 11.68
N GLY A 432 10.46 -4.87 11.14
CA GLY A 432 11.04 -6.06 11.72
C GLY A 432 11.91 -6.85 10.76
N LEU A 433 12.17 -8.10 11.14
CA LEU A 433 13.18 -8.94 10.53
C LEU A 433 12.59 -10.21 9.93
N LEU A 434 13.01 -10.48 8.72
CA LEU A 434 13.02 -11.80 8.09
C LEU A 434 14.40 -12.04 7.50
N ASN A 435 15.04 -13.12 7.88
CA ASN A 435 16.33 -13.51 7.32
C ASN A 435 16.26 -14.87 6.62
N LYS A 436 17.27 -15.17 5.83
CA LYS A 436 17.35 -16.37 5.01
C LYS A 436 18.72 -17.01 5.10
N VAL A 437 18.74 -18.35 5.07
CA VAL A 437 19.93 -19.13 4.71
C VAL A 437 19.69 -19.73 3.34
N ALA A 438 20.39 -19.22 2.34
CA ALA A 438 20.33 -19.73 0.98
C ALA A 438 21.49 -20.71 0.75
N MET A 439 21.18 -21.88 0.21
CA MET A 439 22.13 -22.96 -0.01
C MET A 439 21.98 -23.49 -1.43
N ILE A 440 23.10 -23.67 -2.14
CA ILE A 440 23.13 -24.40 -3.41
C ILE A 440 23.86 -25.73 -3.20
N PHE A 441 23.24 -26.82 -3.61
CA PHE A 441 23.73 -28.18 -3.42
C PHE A 441 24.27 -28.78 -4.73
N SER A 442 24.75 -30.01 -4.65
CA SER A 442 25.19 -30.78 -5.83
C SER A 442 24.00 -31.28 -6.67
N HIS A 443 22.87 -31.57 -6.02
CA HIS A 443 21.63 -32.06 -6.62
C HIS A 443 20.43 -31.76 -5.72
N VAL A 444 19.21 -31.94 -6.23
CA VAL A 444 17.97 -31.86 -5.46
C VAL A 444 17.79 -33.18 -4.71
N PHE A 445 17.86 -33.17 -3.39
CA PHE A 445 17.62 -34.35 -2.53
C PHE A 445 16.28 -34.29 -1.80
N TRP A 446 15.63 -33.10 -1.79
CA TRP A 446 14.40 -32.86 -1.03
C TRP A 446 13.10 -33.13 -1.80
N GLY A 447 13.16 -33.58 -3.07
CA GLY A 447 12.03 -33.82 -3.95
C GLY A 447 11.79 -32.67 -4.92
N GLU A 448 11.72 -33.00 -6.21
CA GLU A 448 11.54 -31.99 -7.28
C GLU A 448 10.09 -31.47 -7.35
N GLU A 449 9.14 -32.19 -6.78
CA GLU A 449 7.72 -31.85 -6.74
C GLU A 449 7.38 -30.83 -5.63
N LEU A 450 8.32 -30.52 -4.72
CA LEU A 450 8.09 -29.60 -3.60
C LEU A 450 8.62 -28.21 -3.90
N ASP A 451 7.77 -27.20 -3.74
CA ASP A 451 8.17 -25.79 -3.70
C ASP A 451 8.40 -25.31 -2.26
N THR A 452 7.70 -25.93 -1.30
CA THR A 452 7.81 -25.57 0.12
C THR A 452 7.71 -26.81 1.01
N PHE A 453 8.38 -26.74 2.15
CA PHE A 453 8.15 -27.65 3.29
C PHE A 453 8.48 -26.95 4.60
N GLY A 454 7.86 -27.37 5.69
CA GLY A 454 8.02 -26.74 7.00
C GLY A 454 8.64 -27.68 8.04
N CYS A 455 9.28 -27.08 9.05
CA CYS A 455 9.82 -27.78 10.22
C CYS A 455 9.27 -27.18 11.50
N LEU A 456 8.79 -28.04 12.40
CA LEU A 456 8.40 -27.65 13.74
C LEU A 456 9.63 -27.36 14.59
N ASN A 457 9.46 -26.55 15.62
CA ASN A 457 10.47 -26.26 16.63
C ASN A 457 9.93 -26.59 18.03
N ASP A 458 10.85 -26.81 18.98
CA ASP A 458 10.48 -27.28 20.31
C ASP A 458 9.94 -26.18 21.23
N THR A 459 10.37 -24.94 21.03
CA THR A 459 10.04 -23.83 21.92
C THR A 459 9.48 -22.63 21.16
N SER A 460 8.67 -21.81 21.84
CA SER A 460 8.11 -20.58 21.29
C SER A 460 9.17 -19.55 20.94
N ASP A 461 10.32 -19.53 21.62
CA ASP A 461 11.40 -18.56 21.37
C ASP A 461 12.14 -18.83 20.07
N ASN A 462 12.22 -20.09 19.65
CA ASN A 462 12.87 -20.48 18.39
C ASN A 462 11.88 -20.93 17.30
N ARG A 463 10.57 -20.74 17.49
CA ARG A 463 9.54 -21.22 16.55
C ARG A 463 9.78 -20.80 15.10
N GLY A 464 10.38 -19.62 14.87
CA GLY A 464 10.70 -19.08 13.54
C GLY A 464 12.06 -19.51 13.00
N GLU A 465 12.86 -20.34 13.70
CA GLU A 465 14.18 -20.76 13.21
C GLU A 465 14.06 -21.89 12.18
N PHE A 466 14.35 -21.58 10.91
CA PHE A 466 14.25 -22.52 9.77
C PHE A 466 12.89 -23.27 9.74
N PHE A 467 11.83 -22.52 10.04
CA PHE A 467 10.48 -23.09 10.17
C PHE A 467 9.84 -23.39 8.80
N LEU A 468 10.33 -22.76 7.73
CA LEU A 468 9.84 -22.90 6.36
C LEU A 468 11.00 -22.90 5.37
N PHE A 469 10.97 -23.79 4.39
CA PHE A 469 11.94 -23.89 3.32
C PHE A 469 11.28 -23.60 1.98
N TYR A 470 11.99 -22.87 1.12
CA TYR A 470 11.65 -22.65 -0.28
C TYR A 470 12.59 -23.44 -1.18
N SER A 471 12.04 -24.32 -2.01
CA SER A 471 12.75 -24.99 -3.08
C SER A 471 12.74 -24.12 -4.33
N TYR A 472 13.90 -23.66 -4.73
CA TYR A 472 14.05 -22.75 -5.88
C TYR A 472 14.55 -23.46 -7.14
N HIS A 473 14.69 -24.80 -7.15
CA HIS A 473 15.27 -25.53 -8.27
C HIS A 473 14.53 -25.30 -9.59
N THR A 474 13.20 -25.19 -9.56
CA THR A 474 12.34 -24.94 -10.75
C THR A 474 12.56 -23.57 -11.37
N VAL A 475 12.94 -22.57 -10.59
CA VAL A 475 13.06 -21.17 -11.04
C VAL A 475 14.46 -20.62 -11.04
N SER A 476 15.37 -21.23 -10.26
CA SER A 476 16.74 -20.73 -10.08
C SER A 476 17.71 -21.16 -11.19
N GLY A 477 17.40 -22.24 -11.88
CA GLY A 477 18.33 -22.91 -12.82
C GLY A 477 19.37 -23.82 -12.14
N GLY A 478 19.20 -24.10 -10.83
CA GLY A 478 20.09 -24.99 -10.08
C GLY A 478 19.45 -25.49 -8.77
N PRO A 479 20.07 -26.45 -8.07
CA PRO A 479 19.55 -27.05 -6.84
C PRO A 479 19.68 -26.12 -5.64
N VAL A 480 18.88 -25.07 -5.60
CA VAL A 480 18.85 -24.05 -4.55
C VAL A 480 17.74 -24.33 -3.55
N LEU A 481 18.07 -24.30 -2.26
CA LEU A 481 17.15 -24.40 -1.13
C LEU A 481 17.35 -23.19 -0.21
N ILE A 482 16.27 -22.58 0.26
CA ILE A 482 16.29 -21.40 1.12
C ILE A 482 15.56 -21.74 2.43
N ALA A 483 16.22 -21.58 3.56
CA ALA A 483 15.59 -21.67 4.89
C ALA A 483 15.25 -20.27 5.41
N LEU A 484 14.01 -20.08 5.90
CA LEU A 484 13.51 -18.81 6.42
C LEU A 484 13.66 -18.74 7.94
N VAL A 485 13.95 -17.54 8.44
CA VAL A 485 14.07 -17.24 9.86
C VAL A 485 13.25 -16.02 10.22
N ALA A 486 12.25 -16.17 11.07
CA ALA A 486 11.28 -15.12 11.44
C ALA A 486 11.23 -14.88 12.97
N GLY A 487 10.50 -13.86 13.37
CA GLY A 487 10.21 -13.55 14.77
C GLY A 487 11.47 -13.32 15.62
N LYS A 488 11.42 -13.80 16.87
CA LYS A 488 12.54 -13.66 17.83
C LYS A 488 13.81 -14.37 17.35
N ALA A 489 13.66 -15.50 16.66
CA ALA A 489 14.77 -16.24 16.08
C ALA A 489 15.55 -15.38 15.05
N ALA A 490 14.87 -14.54 14.28
CA ALA A 490 15.53 -13.65 13.31
C ALA A 490 16.41 -12.60 14.01
N GLN A 491 16.05 -12.13 15.19
CA GLN A 491 16.86 -11.19 15.99
C GLN A 491 18.14 -11.86 16.50
N THR A 492 18.04 -13.08 16.98
CA THR A 492 19.20 -13.90 17.40
C THR A 492 20.10 -14.23 16.21
N PHE A 493 19.50 -14.55 15.06
CA PHE A 493 20.18 -14.87 13.82
C PHE A 493 21.15 -13.77 13.37
N GLU A 494 20.81 -12.49 13.54
CA GLU A 494 21.66 -11.35 13.18
C GLU A 494 23.06 -11.38 13.83
N ARG A 495 23.18 -12.01 14.99
CA ARG A 495 24.42 -12.05 15.79
C ARG A 495 25.08 -13.44 15.78
N THR A 496 24.41 -14.46 15.22
CA THR A 496 24.92 -15.84 15.22
C THR A 496 25.91 -16.05 14.08
N ASP A 497 26.99 -16.76 14.37
CA ASP A 497 28.01 -17.11 13.37
C ASP A 497 27.43 -17.91 12.20
N PRO A 498 27.75 -17.57 10.93
CA PRO A 498 27.24 -18.27 9.75
C PRO A 498 27.52 -19.77 9.73
N SER A 499 28.66 -20.22 10.27
CA SER A 499 29.03 -21.63 10.31
C SER A 499 28.11 -22.40 11.28
N LEU A 500 27.77 -21.79 12.41
CA LEU A 500 26.82 -22.36 13.37
C LEU A 500 25.41 -22.43 12.78
N LEU A 501 24.99 -21.39 12.05
CA LEU A 501 23.68 -21.39 11.36
C LEU A 501 23.64 -22.50 10.32
N LEU A 502 24.69 -22.66 9.53
CA LEU A 502 24.79 -23.72 8.55
C LEU A 502 24.74 -25.11 9.22
N HIS A 503 25.48 -25.31 10.28
CA HIS A 503 25.44 -26.57 11.03
C HIS A 503 24.02 -26.89 11.51
N ARG A 504 23.31 -25.92 12.09
CA ARG A 504 21.92 -26.10 12.58
C ARG A 504 20.94 -26.44 11.46
N VAL A 505 21.00 -25.74 10.34
CA VAL A 505 20.07 -25.98 9.21
C VAL A 505 20.35 -27.33 8.56
N LEU A 506 21.63 -27.73 8.42
CA LEU A 506 21.99 -29.06 7.90
C LEU A 506 21.61 -30.18 8.86
N SER A 507 21.73 -29.98 10.18
CA SER A 507 21.24 -30.94 11.18
C SER A 507 19.75 -31.21 11.03
N LYS A 508 18.92 -30.15 10.82
CA LYS A 508 17.48 -30.32 10.52
C LYS A 508 17.26 -31.11 9.22
N LEU A 509 17.92 -30.74 8.15
CA LEU A 509 17.77 -31.43 6.86
C LEU A 509 18.20 -32.89 6.94
N ARG A 510 19.31 -33.20 7.61
CA ARG A 510 19.78 -34.58 7.86
C ARG A 510 18.81 -35.36 8.72
N GLY A 511 18.19 -34.72 9.72
CA GLY A 511 17.12 -35.32 10.53
C GLY A 511 15.89 -35.75 9.71
N ILE A 512 15.50 -34.93 8.72
CA ILE A 512 14.33 -35.17 7.85
C ILE A 512 14.61 -36.26 6.80
N TYR A 513 15.76 -36.20 6.16
CA TYR A 513 16.05 -36.99 4.95
C TYR A 513 16.90 -38.22 5.24
N GLY A 514 17.78 -38.18 6.27
CA GLY A 514 18.61 -39.31 6.68
C GLY A 514 17.84 -40.60 7.03
N PRO A 515 16.75 -40.55 7.84
CA PRO A 515 15.92 -41.70 8.12
C PRO A 515 15.23 -42.31 6.89
N LYS A 516 15.11 -41.54 5.81
CA LYS A 516 14.57 -42.01 4.53
C LYS A 516 15.64 -42.61 3.61
N GLY A 517 16.87 -42.76 4.11
CA GLY A 517 18.01 -43.24 3.31
C GLY A 517 18.57 -42.24 2.29
N VAL A 518 18.22 -40.96 2.42
CA VAL A 518 18.67 -39.91 1.53
C VAL A 518 19.87 -39.20 2.16
N ASP A 519 21.01 -39.22 1.46
CA ASP A 519 22.19 -38.48 1.88
C ASP A 519 22.01 -36.97 1.64
N VAL A 520 22.26 -36.17 2.67
CA VAL A 520 22.21 -34.70 2.60
C VAL A 520 23.63 -34.17 2.48
N PRO A 521 24.07 -33.79 1.27
CA PRO A 521 25.41 -33.29 1.04
C PRO A 521 25.64 -31.92 1.70
N ASP A 522 26.87 -31.57 1.90
CA ASP A 522 27.23 -30.19 2.23
C ASP A 522 26.96 -29.28 1.02
N PRO A 523 26.45 -28.06 1.24
CA PRO A 523 26.18 -27.13 0.16
C PRO A 523 27.48 -26.63 -0.49
N ILE A 524 27.46 -26.47 -1.81
CA ILE A 524 28.58 -25.91 -2.60
C ILE A 524 28.84 -24.44 -2.17
N GLN A 525 27.79 -23.73 -1.82
CA GLN A 525 27.87 -22.35 -1.34
C GLN A 525 26.65 -22.06 -0.43
N THR A 526 26.89 -21.23 0.59
CA THR A 526 25.87 -20.76 1.54
C THR A 526 25.93 -19.25 1.65
N ILE A 527 24.76 -18.60 1.77
CA ILE A 527 24.63 -17.16 2.04
C ILE A 527 23.61 -16.98 3.15
N CYS A 528 24.02 -16.32 4.24
CA CYS A 528 23.15 -15.87 5.32
C CYS A 528 22.86 -14.38 5.14
N THR A 529 21.58 -13.99 5.07
CA THR A 529 21.22 -12.56 5.02
C THR A 529 21.36 -11.91 6.39
N ARG A 530 21.49 -10.58 6.42
CA ARG A 530 21.61 -9.76 7.64
C ARG A 530 20.88 -8.42 7.41
N TRP A 531 19.58 -8.49 7.15
CA TRP A 531 18.78 -7.31 6.81
C TRP A 531 18.70 -6.29 7.95
N GLY A 532 18.80 -6.74 9.22
CA GLY A 532 18.81 -5.86 10.39
C GLY A 532 20.10 -5.04 10.53
N ASN A 533 21.22 -5.59 10.12
CA ASN A 533 22.53 -4.93 10.14
C ASN A 533 22.86 -4.16 8.85
N ASP A 534 22.01 -4.27 7.83
CA ASP A 534 22.20 -3.59 6.56
C ASP A 534 21.92 -2.08 6.71
N PRO A 535 22.92 -1.18 6.50
CA PRO A 535 22.80 0.24 6.78
C PRO A 535 21.81 0.98 5.84
N PHE A 536 21.41 0.37 4.74
CA PHE A 536 20.44 0.91 3.80
C PHE A 536 19.04 0.30 3.97
N SER A 537 18.80 -0.49 5.05
CA SER A 537 17.51 -1.07 5.34
C SER A 537 17.16 -1.03 6.84
N TYR A 538 18.06 -1.52 7.69
CA TYR A 538 17.85 -1.71 9.14
C TYR A 538 16.61 -2.55 9.46
N GLY A 539 16.34 -3.57 8.66
CA GLY A 539 15.20 -4.47 8.78
C GLY A 539 14.68 -4.94 7.42
N SER A 540 13.60 -5.71 7.43
CA SER A 540 13.05 -6.35 6.24
C SER A 540 11.84 -5.63 5.67
N TYR A 541 10.75 -5.48 6.44
CA TYR A 541 9.55 -4.77 6.03
C TYR A 541 8.71 -4.31 7.23
N SER A 542 7.71 -3.44 6.95
CA SER A 542 6.89 -2.79 7.95
C SER A 542 5.71 -3.65 8.40
N HIS A 543 5.18 -3.35 9.59
CA HIS A 543 3.96 -3.95 10.11
C HIS A 543 3.24 -2.97 11.04
N VAL A 544 1.95 -3.22 11.30
CA VAL A 544 1.16 -2.45 12.26
C VAL A 544 1.47 -2.95 13.67
N ARG A 545 2.24 -2.15 14.42
CA ARG A 545 2.60 -2.43 15.81
C ARG A 545 1.50 -1.97 16.76
N VAL A 546 1.52 -2.47 17.99
CA VAL A 546 0.73 -1.93 19.11
C VAL A 546 0.84 -0.39 19.15
N GLN A 547 -0.27 0.30 19.30
CA GLN A 547 -0.41 1.76 19.25
C GLN A 547 -0.17 2.40 17.88
N SER A 548 -0.08 1.62 16.81
CA SER A 548 -0.11 2.13 15.44
C SER A 548 -1.36 1.69 14.69
N SER A 549 -1.58 2.24 13.51
CA SER A 549 -2.71 1.92 12.66
C SER A 549 -2.37 2.10 11.19
N GLY A 550 -3.25 1.70 10.28
CA GLY A 550 -3.11 1.96 8.86
C GLY A 550 -2.94 3.45 8.51
N ARG A 551 -3.47 4.34 9.34
CA ARG A 551 -3.31 5.80 9.18
C ARG A 551 -1.85 6.26 9.27
N ASP A 552 -1.00 5.55 9.98
CA ASP A 552 0.42 5.91 10.06
C ASP A 552 1.14 5.72 8.72
N TYR A 553 0.71 4.76 7.89
CA TYR A 553 1.17 4.63 6.49
C TYR A 553 0.74 5.82 5.64
N ASP A 554 -0.50 6.30 5.81
CA ASP A 554 -1.02 7.46 5.08
C ASP A 554 -0.24 8.73 5.47
N ILE A 555 0.06 8.90 6.76
CA ILE A 555 0.88 10.02 7.26
C ILE A 555 2.30 9.96 6.68
N LEU A 556 2.90 8.77 6.57
CA LEU A 556 4.20 8.61 5.91
C LEU A 556 4.15 9.00 4.43
N ALA A 557 3.04 8.77 3.77
CA ALA A 557 2.84 9.10 2.36
C ALA A 557 2.57 10.60 2.08
N GLU A 558 2.27 11.40 3.11
CA GLU A 558 2.00 12.82 2.93
C GLU A 558 3.23 13.57 2.41
N SER A 559 3.06 14.37 1.37
CA SER A 559 4.10 15.26 0.86
C SER A 559 4.25 16.50 1.74
N ILE A 560 5.41 17.15 1.69
CA ILE A 560 5.69 18.36 2.44
C ILE A 560 5.96 19.51 1.46
N GLY A 561 5.14 20.56 1.53
CA GLY A 561 5.28 21.78 0.75
C GLY A 561 5.30 21.58 -0.78
N ASN A 562 4.74 20.47 -1.27
CA ASN A 562 4.83 20.09 -2.70
C ASN A 562 6.26 20.06 -3.24
N ARG A 563 7.25 19.81 -2.38
CA ARG A 563 8.68 19.71 -2.70
C ARG A 563 9.28 18.38 -2.28
N LEU A 564 8.89 17.84 -1.13
CA LEU A 564 9.38 16.57 -0.59
C LEU A 564 8.23 15.55 -0.57
N PHE A 565 8.43 14.45 -1.30
CA PHE A 565 7.47 13.36 -1.47
C PHE A 565 8.01 12.06 -0.89
N PHE A 566 7.14 11.11 -0.54
CA PHE A 566 7.54 9.86 0.09
C PHE A 566 6.87 8.66 -0.58
N ALA A 567 7.68 7.67 -0.99
CA ALA A 567 7.22 6.39 -1.50
C ALA A 567 7.98 5.22 -0.84
N GLY A 568 7.55 4.02 -1.09
CA GLY A 568 8.06 2.78 -0.52
C GLY A 568 6.94 1.96 0.12
N GLU A 569 7.21 0.69 0.45
CA GLU A 569 6.18 -0.22 1.00
C GLU A 569 5.58 0.29 2.32
N ALA A 570 6.32 1.08 3.10
CA ALA A 570 5.84 1.68 4.35
C ALA A 570 5.03 2.97 4.15
N THR A 571 4.68 3.34 2.91
CA THR A 571 3.83 4.48 2.58
C THR A 571 2.53 4.08 1.90
N THR A 572 2.16 2.81 1.97
CA THR A 572 0.91 2.30 1.42
C THR A 572 0.17 1.49 2.50
N ARG A 573 -1.02 1.95 2.84
CA ARG A 573 -1.89 1.29 3.79
C ARG A 573 -2.49 0.00 3.24
N GLN A 574 -2.79 -0.01 1.93
CA GLN A 574 -3.46 -1.12 1.26
C GLN A 574 -2.51 -2.30 1.01
N TYR A 575 -1.25 -2.02 0.71
CA TYR A 575 -0.25 -3.02 0.30
C TYR A 575 1.07 -2.86 1.04
N PRO A 576 1.08 -2.72 2.38
CA PRO A 576 2.32 -2.58 3.13
C PRO A 576 3.16 -3.85 3.02
N ALA A 577 4.45 -3.76 3.27
CA ALA A 577 5.35 -4.91 3.32
C ALA A 577 5.52 -5.69 2.01
N THR A 578 4.97 -5.22 0.89
CA THR A 578 4.95 -5.95 -0.38
C THR A 578 5.78 -5.27 -1.47
N MET A 579 6.28 -6.08 -2.41
CA MET A 579 6.99 -5.59 -3.60
C MET A 579 6.07 -4.75 -4.49
N HIS A 580 4.83 -5.21 -4.70
CA HIS A 580 3.85 -4.47 -5.52
C HIS A 580 3.39 -3.19 -4.85
N GLY A 581 3.25 -3.16 -3.52
CA GLY A 581 2.94 -1.92 -2.80
C GLY A 581 4.05 -0.88 -2.93
N ALA A 582 5.31 -1.30 -2.86
CA ALA A 582 6.43 -0.41 -3.15
C ALA A 582 6.35 0.16 -4.56
N TYR A 583 6.09 -0.67 -5.57
CA TYR A 583 5.95 -0.26 -6.97
C TYR A 583 4.79 0.73 -7.16
N LEU A 584 3.60 0.39 -6.67
CA LEU A 584 2.40 1.23 -6.76
C LEU A 584 2.57 2.57 -6.04
N SER A 585 3.29 2.60 -4.90
CA SER A 585 3.60 3.86 -4.21
C SER A 585 4.46 4.80 -5.05
N GLY A 586 5.36 4.24 -5.87
CA GLY A 586 6.16 5.01 -6.83
C GLY A 586 5.30 5.66 -7.91
N LEU A 587 4.36 4.91 -8.50
CA LEU A 587 3.41 5.44 -9.49
C LEU A 587 2.51 6.53 -8.88
N ARG A 588 2.00 6.31 -7.66
CA ARG A 588 1.20 7.30 -6.92
C ARG A 588 1.95 8.62 -6.74
N GLU A 589 3.20 8.55 -6.30
CA GLU A 589 3.97 9.79 -6.07
C GLU A 589 4.37 10.46 -7.39
N ALA A 590 4.62 9.71 -8.47
CA ALA A 590 4.82 10.31 -9.79
C ALA A 590 3.59 11.13 -10.23
N SER A 591 2.38 10.63 -10.01
CA SER A 591 1.14 11.36 -10.24
C SER A 591 1.03 12.62 -9.37
N ARG A 592 1.34 12.52 -8.07
CA ARG A 592 1.30 13.66 -7.15
C ARG A 592 2.31 14.74 -7.53
N ILE A 593 3.52 14.36 -7.92
CA ILE A 593 4.55 15.27 -8.41
C ILE A 593 4.08 16.01 -9.67
N LEU A 594 3.50 15.29 -10.64
CA LEU A 594 2.95 15.89 -11.85
C LEU A 594 1.86 16.93 -11.54
N ARG A 595 0.91 16.57 -10.67
CA ARG A 595 -0.17 17.47 -10.22
C ARG A 595 0.37 18.71 -9.51
N ALA A 596 1.34 18.53 -8.61
CA ALA A 596 1.99 19.64 -7.90
C ALA A 596 2.71 20.60 -8.86
N THR A 597 3.35 20.10 -9.90
CA THR A 597 4.03 20.90 -10.91
C THR A 597 3.04 21.69 -11.76
N ARG A 598 2.01 21.05 -12.29
CA ARG A 598 0.98 21.70 -13.11
C ARG A 598 0.19 22.73 -12.31
N GLY A 599 -0.09 22.46 -11.04
CA GLY A 599 -0.71 23.42 -10.12
C GLY A 599 0.13 24.70 -9.98
N ARG A 600 1.46 24.57 -9.81
CA ARG A 600 2.38 25.73 -9.76
C ARG A 600 2.43 26.51 -11.07
N GLN A 601 2.56 25.81 -12.19
CA GLN A 601 2.60 26.47 -13.52
C GLN A 601 1.33 27.28 -13.81
N ASN A 602 0.16 26.74 -13.46
CA ASN A 602 -1.11 27.44 -13.60
C ASN A 602 -1.21 28.66 -12.68
N TYR A 603 -0.65 28.57 -11.47
CA TYR A 603 -0.57 29.72 -10.57
C TYR A 603 0.29 30.86 -11.16
N PHE A 604 1.50 30.53 -11.63
CA PHE A 604 2.38 31.53 -12.26
C PHE A 604 1.75 32.16 -13.53
N ARG A 605 1.14 31.36 -14.40
CA ARG A 605 0.44 31.87 -15.59
C ARG A 605 -0.68 32.83 -15.22
N ARG A 606 -1.46 32.53 -14.18
CA ARG A 606 -2.54 33.41 -13.71
C ARG A 606 -2.01 34.68 -13.03
N SER A 607 -0.89 34.64 -12.33
CA SER A 607 -0.27 35.79 -11.70
C SER A 607 0.34 36.73 -12.75
N VAL A 608 0.96 36.21 -13.81
CA VAL A 608 1.51 37.00 -14.92
C VAL A 608 0.39 37.64 -15.72
N GLN A 609 -0.73 36.98 -15.96
CA GLN A 609 -1.88 37.55 -16.65
C GLN A 609 -2.61 38.64 -15.85
N ARG A 610 -2.47 38.66 -14.51
CA ARG A 610 -3.08 39.67 -13.63
C ARG A 610 -2.25 40.96 -13.47
N ASN A 611 -0.98 40.95 -13.86
CA ASN A 611 -0.13 42.15 -13.81
C ASN A 611 -0.36 43.17 -14.93
N VAL A 612 -1.46 43.03 -15.68
CA VAL A 612 -1.88 44.02 -16.70
C VAL A 612 -3.23 44.60 -16.26
N GLY A 613 -3.19 45.63 -15.40
CA GLY A 613 -4.31 46.49 -15.08
C GLY A 613 -4.56 46.73 -13.59
N PRO A 614 -4.71 47.98 -13.12
CA PRO A 614 -4.98 48.27 -11.72
C PRO A 614 -6.47 48.25 -11.44
N SER A 615 -6.91 47.39 -10.53
CA SER A 615 -8.15 47.63 -9.79
C SER A 615 -8.13 46.95 -8.41
N SER A 616 -8.38 47.79 -7.44
CA SER A 616 -8.69 47.61 -6.03
C SER A 616 -9.45 46.33 -5.71
N ASP A 617 -8.79 45.40 -5.01
CA ASP A 617 -9.37 44.55 -3.95
C ASP A 617 -8.26 43.78 -3.23
N GLN A 618 -7.59 44.47 -2.31
CA GLN A 618 -6.44 43.90 -1.56
C GLN A 618 -6.80 42.93 -0.48
N LEU A 619 -8.04 42.50 -0.35
CA LEU A 619 -8.50 41.54 0.67
C LEU A 619 -8.71 40.11 0.16
N GLY A 620 -8.64 39.88 -1.16
CA GLY A 620 -8.87 38.57 -1.78
C GLY A 620 -7.65 37.67 -1.93
N ASP A 621 -6.43 38.21 -1.76
CA ASP A 621 -5.20 37.52 -2.17
C ASP A 621 -4.52 36.66 -1.08
N LEU A 622 -4.99 36.72 0.16
CA LEU A 622 -4.37 35.97 1.28
C LEU A 622 -4.82 34.51 1.40
N PHE A 623 -5.81 34.03 0.58
CA PHE A 623 -6.43 32.72 0.78
C PHE A 623 -6.58 31.87 -0.50
N LYS A 624 -5.67 31.96 -1.45
CA LYS A 624 -5.74 31.11 -2.67
C LYS A 624 -4.85 29.85 -2.54
N MET A 625 -5.40 28.80 -1.95
CA MET A 625 -4.92 27.44 -2.17
C MET A 625 -5.74 26.78 -3.29
N PRO A 626 -5.10 26.05 -4.26
CA PRO A 626 -5.79 25.53 -5.47
C PRO A 626 -6.88 24.49 -5.21
N ASP A 627 -6.92 23.87 -4.02
CA ASP A 627 -7.81 22.75 -3.70
C ASP A 627 -8.95 23.13 -2.75
N LEU A 628 -9.19 24.41 -2.53
CA LEU A 628 -10.19 24.88 -1.58
C LEU A 628 -11.35 25.57 -2.27
N VAL A 629 -12.59 25.16 -1.94
CA VAL A 629 -13.80 25.87 -2.33
C VAL A 629 -14.06 26.97 -1.30
N PHE A 630 -14.16 28.23 -1.76
CA PHE A 630 -14.49 29.36 -0.90
C PHE A 630 -15.99 29.60 -0.88
N GLY A 631 -16.58 29.51 0.31
CA GLY A 631 -17.97 29.85 0.53
C GLY A 631 -18.11 31.02 1.52
N LYS A 632 -19.01 31.95 1.23
CA LYS A 632 -19.44 32.96 2.19
C LYS A 632 -20.71 32.49 2.87
N PHE A 633 -20.64 32.26 4.16
CA PHE A 633 -21.79 31.83 4.96
C PHE A 633 -22.15 32.90 5.97
N SER A 634 -23.42 33.30 5.98
CA SER A 634 -23.95 34.21 6.98
C SER A 634 -25.07 33.49 7.76
N PHE A 635 -25.00 33.54 9.07
CA PHE A 635 -26.10 33.07 9.90
C PHE A 635 -26.25 34.01 11.10
N VAL A 636 -27.45 34.04 11.64
CA VAL A 636 -27.77 34.81 12.83
C VAL A 636 -27.64 33.88 14.02
N PHE A 637 -26.70 34.21 14.92
CA PHE A 637 -26.55 33.54 16.20
C PHE A 637 -27.19 34.37 17.28
N ASN A 638 -28.17 33.80 18.00
CA ASN A 638 -28.81 34.46 19.10
C ASN A 638 -28.41 33.82 20.43
N PRO A 639 -27.42 34.39 21.14
CA PRO A 639 -26.87 33.79 22.35
C PRO A 639 -27.86 33.73 23.52
N LEU A 640 -28.97 34.48 23.46
CA LEU A 640 -29.97 34.54 24.53
C LEU A 640 -31.00 33.39 24.50
N THR A 641 -31.08 32.67 23.38
CA THR A 641 -32.00 31.53 23.22
C THR A 641 -31.30 30.19 23.31
N GLU A 642 -30.02 30.17 23.66
CA GLU A 642 -29.20 29.04 23.44
C GLU A 642 -28.85 28.24 24.65
N ASP A 643 -28.84 26.92 24.45
CA ASP A 643 -28.41 25.94 25.41
C ASP A 643 -26.93 26.21 25.80
N PRO A 644 -26.60 26.25 27.13
CA PRO A 644 -25.22 26.40 27.61
C PRO A 644 -24.20 25.44 26.99
N LYS A 645 -24.67 24.31 26.47
CA LYS A 645 -23.84 23.34 25.74
C LYS A 645 -23.36 23.85 24.39
N SER A 646 -24.19 24.60 23.67
CA SER A 646 -23.80 25.19 22.38
C SER A 646 -22.74 26.28 22.55
N LEU A 647 -22.80 27.08 23.61
CA LEU A 647 -21.76 28.03 23.98
C LEU A 647 -20.47 27.35 24.41
N GLY A 648 -20.55 26.23 25.11
CA GLY A 648 -19.40 25.40 25.49
C GLY A 648 -18.67 24.84 24.27
N LEU A 649 -19.39 24.43 23.23
CA LEU A 649 -18.82 23.91 21.99
C LEU A 649 -18.12 24.99 21.17
N LEU A 650 -18.72 26.19 21.07
CA LEU A 650 -18.08 27.34 20.44
C LEU A 650 -16.78 27.71 21.18
N ARG A 651 -16.74 27.60 22.50
CA ARG A 651 -15.57 27.85 23.32
C ARG A 651 -14.46 26.80 23.06
N ILE A 652 -14.81 25.54 22.96
CA ILE A 652 -13.85 24.48 22.60
C ILE A 652 -13.29 24.72 21.20
N ALA A 653 -14.12 25.11 20.26
CA ALA A 653 -13.68 25.48 18.92
C ALA A 653 -12.76 26.71 18.96
N PHE A 654 -13.10 27.71 19.76
CA PHE A 654 -12.33 28.93 19.96
C PHE A 654 -10.93 28.68 20.53
N ASP A 655 -10.81 27.81 21.53
CA ASP A 655 -9.53 27.48 22.17
C ASP A 655 -8.54 26.80 21.22
N ASN A 656 -9.02 26.27 20.10
CA ASN A 656 -8.24 25.60 19.07
C ASN A 656 -8.08 26.40 17.76
N CYS A 657 -8.46 27.68 17.75
CA CYS A 657 -8.38 28.56 16.58
C CYS A 657 -7.00 29.14 16.30
N THR A 658 -6.73 29.48 15.04
CA THR A 658 -5.69 30.45 14.70
C THR A 658 -6.08 31.83 15.21
N ASP A 659 -5.09 32.71 15.49
CA ASP A 659 -5.34 34.03 16.08
C ASP A 659 -6.31 34.90 15.27
N ASP A 660 -6.31 34.79 13.94
CA ASP A 660 -7.23 35.54 13.08
C ASP A 660 -8.68 35.01 13.16
N MET A 661 -8.83 33.71 13.27
CA MET A 661 -10.16 33.09 13.47
C MET A 661 -10.68 33.35 14.88
N ARG A 662 -9.79 33.41 15.89
CA ARG A 662 -10.10 33.75 17.28
C ARG A 662 -10.71 35.13 17.38
N LYS A 663 -10.12 36.14 16.73
CA LYS A 663 -10.66 37.53 16.67
C LYS A 663 -12.05 37.62 16.06
N VAL A 664 -12.34 36.78 15.03
CA VAL A 664 -13.67 36.71 14.41
C VAL A 664 -14.68 36.07 15.35
N LEU A 665 -14.29 34.99 16.04
CA LEU A 665 -15.15 34.33 17.03
C LEU A 665 -15.40 35.17 18.27
N GLU A 666 -14.40 35.90 18.77
CA GLU A 666 -14.55 36.83 19.89
C GLU A 666 -15.61 37.89 19.61
N LYS A 667 -15.60 38.50 18.42
CA LYS A 667 -16.63 39.46 18.00
C LYS A 667 -18.02 38.85 17.90
N SER A 668 -18.11 37.55 17.66
CA SER A 668 -19.37 36.84 17.43
C SER A 668 -19.97 36.29 18.71
N CYS A 669 -19.16 36.12 19.75
CA CYS A 669 -19.58 35.64 21.05
C CYS A 669 -19.91 36.80 22.03
N ASP A 670 -19.86 38.05 21.59
CA ASP A 670 -20.26 39.18 22.41
C ASP A 670 -21.78 39.15 22.64
N PRO A 671 -22.26 39.02 23.89
CA PRO A 671 -23.68 38.92 24.22
C PRO A 671 -24.51 40.16 23.82
N GLN A 672 -23.85 41.28 23.51
CA GLN A 672 -24.52 42.51 23.10
C GLN A 672 -24.64 42.70 21.58
N SER A 673 -23.98 41.83 20.79
CA SER A 673 -24.00 41.94 19.33
C SER A 673 -25.10 41.05 18.75
N ASN A 674 -26.21 41.64 18.33
CA ASN A 674 -27.20 41.03 17.44
C ASN A 674 -26.67 40.93 15.99
N GLN A 675 -25.36 40.72 15.80
CA GLN A 675 -24.77 40.72 14.48
C GLN A 675 -24.72 39.31 13.87
N SER A 676 -25.08 39.22 12.60
CA SER A 676 -24.92 38.01 11.82
C SER A 676 -23.42 37.66 11.70
N LEU A 677 -23.05 36.47 12.14
CA LEU A 677 -21.71 35.95 11.98
C LEU A 677 -21.45 35.66 10.49
N GLN A 678 -20.47 36.33 9.93
CA GLN A 678 -19.98 36.03 8.59
C GLN A 678 -18.63 35.31 8.70
N LEU A 679 -18.61 34.02 8.41
CA LEU A 679 -17.37 33.24 8.38
C LEU A 679 -17.02 32.86 6.94
N TYR A 680 -15.76 33.12 6.61
CA TYR A 680 -15.18 32.63 5.38
C TYR A 680 -14.48 31.30 5.70
N ALA A 681 -14.98 30.20 5.17
CA ALA A 681 -14.36 28.91 5.33
C ALA A 681 -13.83 28.41 3.98
N ALA A 682 -12.60 27.96 4.00
CA ALA A 682 -12.04 27.24 2.87
C ALA A 682 -12.17 25.74 3.16
N LEU A 683 -12.88 25.02 2.31
CA LEU A 683 -13.08 23.57 2.40
C LEU A 683 -12.48 22.91 1.16
N SER A 684 -12.03 21.69 1.30
CA SER A 684 -11.84 20.85 0.12
C SER A 684 -13.20 20.63 -0.57
N ARG A 685 -13.23 20.36 -1.86
CA ARG A 685 -14.46 20.04 -2.58
C ARG A 685 -15.21 18.87 -1.96
N GLU A 686 -14.50 17.89 -1.44
CA GLU A 686 -15.04 16.72 -0.74
C GLU A 686 -15.73 17.10 0.55
N GLN A 687 -15.07 17.91 1.37
CA GLN A 687 -15.63 18.40 2.62
C GLN A 687 -16.89 19.24 2.40
N ALA A 688 -16.91 20.05 1.34
CA ALA A 688 -18.08 20.82 0.98
C ALA A 688 -19.24 19.91 0.52
N HIS A 689 -18.93 18.83 -0.22
CA HIS A 689 -19.93 17.89 -0.70
C HIS A 689 -20.49 17.01 0.43
N GLU A 690 -19.63 16.45 1.29
CA GLU A 690 -20.08 15.71 2.48
C GLU A 690 -20.99 16.56 3.37
N LEU A 691 -20.66 17.82 3.55
CA LEU A 691 -21.47 18.74 4.35
C LEU A 691 -22.81 19.08 3.70
N GLN A 692 -22.88 19.19 2.38
CA GLN A 692 -24.14 19.37 1.65
C GLN A 692 -25.06 18.16 1.75
N MET A 693 -24.51 16.95 1.74
CA MET A 693 -25.29 15.72 1.87
C MET A 693 -25.86 15.51 3.28
N VAL A 694 -25.20 16.04 4.31
CA VAL A 694 -25.60 15.86 5.72
C VAL A 694 -26.61 16.89 6.19
N THR A 695 -26.68 18.02 5.52
CA THR A 695 -27.34 19.21 6.04
C THR A 695 -28.43 19.68 5.12
N GLY A 696 -29.63 19.27 5.02
CA GLY A 696 -30.71 19.94 4.26
C GLY A 696 -30.67 21.48 4.43
N GLU A 697 -31.23 22.23 3.48
CA GLU A 697 -30.90 23.64 3.18
C GLU A 697 -30.95 24.67 4.33
N ASP A 698 -31.69 24.47 5.42
CA ASP A 698 -31.88 25.52 6.43
C ASP A 698 -31.19 25.29 7.79
N GLU A 699 -31.02 24.05 8.22
CA GLU A 699 -30.27 23.74 9.46
C GLU A 699 -28.79 23.55 9.25
N SER A 700 -28.40 23.48 7.99
CA SER A 700 -27.05 23.27 7.51
C SER A 700 -26.07 24.35 7.96
N LYS A 701 -26.53 25.57 8.18
CA LYS A 701 -25.68 26.74 8.39
C LYS A 701 -24.92 26.67 9.72
N LEU A 702 -25.56 26.27 10.81
CA LEU A 702 -24.89 26.17 12.12
C LEU A 702 -23.98 24.93 12.21
N VAL A 703 -24.47 23.77 11.78
CA VAL A 703 -23.70 22.54 11.75
C VAL A 703 -22.51 22.67 10.78
N PHE A 704 -22.76 23.25 9.61
CA PHE A 704 -21.72 23.56 8.64
C PHE A 704 -20.66 24.50 9.20
N LEU A 705 -21.06 25.55 9.91
CA LEU A 705 -20.13 26.47 10.54
C LEU A 705 -19.28 25.81 11.60
N ILE A 706 -19.88 25.05 12.50
CA ILE A 706 -19.18 24.38 13.59
C ILE A 706 -18.24 23.32 13.01
N ASN A 707 -18.65 22.59 12.00
CA ASN A 707 -17.81 21.64 11.29
C ASN A 707 -16.65 22.34 10.55
N ASN A 708 -16.90 23.48 9.93
CA ASN A 708 -15.85 24.27 9.28
C ASN A 708 -14.85 24.85 10.27
N ILE A 709 -15.34 25.35 11.38
CA ILE A 709 -14.49 25.80 12.47
C ILE A 709 -13.66 24.62 12.97
N GLY A 710 -14.28 23.49 13.25
CA GLY A 710 -13.61 22.26 13.65
C GLY A 710 -12.53 21.81 12.66
N LEU A 711 -12.85 21.77 11.36
CA LEU A 711 -11.94 21.34 10.30
C LEU A 711 -10.72 22.24 10.14
N LYS A 712 -10.84 23.55 10.30
CA LYS A 712 -9.72 24.48 10.21
C LYS A 712 -8.91 24.63 11.49
N LEU A 713 -9.59 24.54 12.63
CA LEU A 713 -8.97 24.81 13.93
C LEU A 713 -8.00 23.75 14.39
N MET A 714 -8.12 22.57 13.88
CA MET A 714 -7.56 21.43 14.58
C MET A 714 -6.40 20.75 13.88
N GLY A 715 -5.95 21.22 12.74
CA GLY A 715 -4.98 20.43 12.00
C GLY A 715 -5.42 18.94 11.93
N ALA A 716 -5.09 18.23 10.96
CA ALA A 716 -5.67 16.91 10.66
C ALA A 716 -5.67 15.85 11.78
N ASN A 717 -4.90 16.02 12.86
CA ASN A 717 -4.79 15.01 13.94
C ASN A 717 -5.71 15.21 15.15
N ALA A 718 -6.14 16.43 15.41
CA ALA A 718 -7.04 16.74 16.51
C ALA A 718 -8.51 16.70 16.07
N LEU A 719 -8.76 16.71 14.77
CA LEU A 719 -10.07 16.73 14.13
C LEU A 719 -10.97 15.57 14.55
N GLY A 720 -10.43 14.34 14.67
CA GLY A 720 -11.24 13.17 14.94
C GLY A 720 -12.01 13.25 16.27
N ILE A 721 -11.32 13.57 17.36
CA ILE A 721 -11.95 13.54 18.70
C ILE A 721 -12.88 14.73 18.88
N THR A 722 -12.48 15.93 18.47
CA THR A 722 -13.28 17.12 18.71
C THR A 722 -14.41 17.28 17.67
N TYR A 723 -14.22 16.86 16.45
CA TYR A 723 -15.30 16.76 15.45
C TYR A 723 -16.39 15.83 15.96
N ASN A 724 -16.06 14.64 16.41
CA ASN A 724 -17.02 13.71 17.00
C ASN A 724 -17.68 14.26 18.26
N SER A 725 -16.93 14.96 19.11
CA SER A 725 -17.49 15.60 20.32
C SER A 725 -18.44 16.74 19.96
N LEU A 726 -18.09 17.58 18.98
CA LEU A 726 -18.94 18.65 18.46
C LEU A 726 -20.23 18.11 17.86
N VAL A 727 -20.15 17.12 16.97
CA VAL A 727 -21.32 16.51 16.32
C VAL A 727 -22.19 15.77 17.34
N THR A 728 -21.59 15.03 18.28
CA THR A 728 -22.32 14.32 19.33
C THR A 728 -23.03 15.28 20.27
N SER A 729 -22.40 16.38 20.64
CA SER A 729 -22.99 17.38 21.55
C SER A 729 -24.10 18.17 20.85
N ILE A 730 -23.97 18.51 19.57
CA ILE A 730 -25.04 19.11 18.76
C ILE A 730 -26.22 18.13 18.65
N SER A 731 -25.96 16.86 18.38
CA SER A 731 -26.98 15.81 18.33
C SER A 731 -27.71 15.62 19.69
N SER A 732 -26.98 15.76 20.80
CA SER A 732 -27.52 15.66 22.16
C SER A 732 -28.35 16.90 22.56
N ALA A 733 -27.86 18.08 22.19
CA ALA A 733 -28.63 19.34 22.40
C ALA A 733 -29.95 19.37 21.62
N ARG A 734 -29.99 18.76 20.44
CA ARG A 734 -31.19 18.65 19.58
C ARG A 734 -32.16 17.58 19.99
N LYS A 735 -31.76 16.49 20.67
CA LYS A 735 -32.67 15.47 21.19
C LYS A 735 -33.68 16.02 22.21
N GLY A 736 -33.42 17.20 22.80
CA GLY A 736 -34.36 17.93 23.64
C GLY A 736 -35.45 18.70 22.89
N ARG A 737 -35.33 18.91 21.58
CA ARG A 737 -36.31 19.56 20.70
C ARG A 737 -36.64 18.63 19.54
N SER A 738 -37.74 17.88 19.66
CA SER A 738 -38.18 16.90 18.69
C SER A 738 -38.32 17.49 17.28
N ARG A 739 -37.51 17.03 16.33
CA ARG A 739 -37.91 16.81 14.93
C ARG A 739 -36.85 16.35 13.94
N TYR A 740 -35.53 16.34 14.25
CA TYR A 740 -34.54 16.00 13.23
C TYR A 740 -33.57 14.90 13.69
N ARG A 741 -33.51 13.81 12.90
CA ARG A 741 -32.56 12.72 13.06
C ARG A 741 -31.37 12.96 12.11
N ILE A 742 -30.20 13.16 12.67
CA ILE A 742 -28.95 12.96 11.91
C ILE A 742 -28.72 11.45 11.84
N SER A 743 -28.62 10.89 10.64
CA SER A 743 -28.46 9.44 10.47
C SER A 743 -27.09 8.98 10.95
N ALA A 744 -27.08 7.94 11.76
CA ALA A 744 -25.89 7.32 12.37
C ALA A 744 -24.76 6.85 11.44
N PRO A 745 -24.94 6.60 10.13
CA PRO A 745 -23.85 6.10 9.26
C PRO A 745 -22.69 7.07 9.04
N LEU A 746 -22.91 8.38 9.19
CA LEU A 746 -21.86 9.38 8.96
C LEU A 746 -20.93 9.62 10.16
N LEU A 747 -21.32 9.15 11.34
CA LEU A 747 -20.49 9.23 12.54
C LEU A 747 -19.40 8.14 12.61
N ASN A 748 -19.50 7.10 11.78
CA ASN A 748 -18.59 5.96 11.77
C ASN A 748 -17.50 6.01 10.68
N THR A 749 -17.48 7.07 9.87
CA THR A 749 -16.56 7.19 8.72
C THR A 749 -15.47 8.26 8.88
N VAL A 750 -15.30 8.77 10.11
CA VAL A 750 -14.19 9.73 10.41
C VAL A 750 -13.12 9.10 11.28
#